data_dd9fb3998e81866f3b760aeaab9e496e
#
_entry.id   dd9fb3998e81866f3b760aeaab9e496e
#
_cell.length_a   1.000
_cell.length_b   1.000
_cell.length_c   1.000
_cell.angle_alpha   90.00
_cell.angle_beta   90.00
_cell.angle_gamma   90.00
#
_symmetry.space_group_name_H-M   'P 1'
#
loop_
_entity.id
_entity.type
_entity.pdbx_description
1 polymer ?
#
loop_
_entity_poly.entity_id
_entity_poly.type
_entity_poly.pdbx_seq_one_letter_code
_entity_poly.pdbx_strand_id
1 'polypeptide(L)'
;MVIIAVLALMLAGIVFAVSRLYTDRSPASEASSEVGASWAVLRAVPSDAVAVAVFDGSRASQKVLADSTGLLQGFLAPGNTALMDYLRRMDRERMAVSLHNSGSLVPLVVTELRQADSASLASLQGAAARAGLKTQLCGGFLLSSRSETYLSASARHLEEGMSVLSTDRLQDLVAVTSGAVSIFVSHAHAAKILQVYAPSRVRQQASFVKDLTPWSSLTVQEIGEDHLQFRGQTLPGEAAASWLSAYQGVPAQEAAFPEVLPYFTGEALSLSIGDAESFLSQARRFEDGNGRLARYEKTLKSRSGKDLSPEEWFRSLQPKEVVKAVFTAEDGISREVALVRLGKSRKQAARTSNPYRGYLSAVLGSPFTVTDTSCAVVGDRWMVFGDGPAVDAFADKQFLEYTLKDRLSDASVSLPSASLTAYNSFSENPEMASRLFSGELSDKLSAFVRGAGYAPAVFSLDLSSDRPSYRIRLDKRALKGTKVQVLERDTTVVVPTGLFPVQNYTTGKTNYLYQNDHLSICLNDENGKGVWGIPFKERLCGRVENIDYYNNGKIQFLFAAGSKLYLLDRLGHWVNGFPAELGKPVLLGPAAYDFTGAHGYTVMVLHKDNTLEMYNLHGQKPASWQGIRAPETVKSLPEPVSVGGKSYWVVRTSVRTLVYGFDGGDPLTREEGGKMIKPDSPVTPKGKGVSVECYDGRTRDIKLN
;
A
#
# COMPACT_ATOMS: atom_id res chain seq x y z
N MET A 1 -1.48 12.09 2.55
CA MET A 1 -1.85 10.92 1.72
C MET A 1 -2.51 9.81 2.51
N VAL A 2 -1.83 9.26 3.48
CA VAL A 2 -2.36 8.28 4.42
C VAL A 2 -3.75 8.68 4.95
N ILE A 3 -3.99 9.93 5.21
CA ILE A 3 -5.22 10.45 5.81
C ILE A 3 -6.35 10.57 4.78
N ILE A 4 -6.05 11.04 3.58
CA ILE A 4 -7.04 11.07 2.49
C ILE A 4 -7.35 9.63 2.05
N ALA A 5 -6.35 8.76 2.01
CA ALA A 5 -6.54 7.34 1.78
C ALA A 5 -7.25 6.65 2.95
N VAL A 6 -7.03 7.04 4.21
CA VAL A 6 -7.77 6.51 5.37
C VAL A 6 -9.19 7.03 5.43
N LEU A 7 -9.42 8.30 5.14
CA LEU A 7 -10.78 8.82 4.97
C LEU A 7 -11.45 8.23 3.73
N ALA A 8 -10.73 8.09 2.63
CA ALA A 8 -11.21 7.40 1.44
C ALA A 8 -11.39 5.90 1.68
N LEU A 9 -10.55 5.24 2.51
CA LEU A 9 -10.70 3.82 2.89
C LEU A 9 -11.72 3.61 4.02
N MET A 10 -11.83 4.52 4.98
CA MET A 10 -12.96 4.52 5.92
C MET A 10 -14.27 4.82 5.19
N LEU A 11 -14.27 5.79 4.29
CA LEU A 11 -15.38 6.11 3.40
C LEU A 11 -15.56 5.01 2.34
N ALA A 12 -14.51 4.50 1.72
CA ALA A 12 -14.56 3.38 0.78
C ALA A 12 -14.94 2.07 1.47
N GLY A 13 -14.57 1.83 2.70
CA GLY A 13 -15.01 0.67 3.47
C GLY A 13 -16.53 0.68 3.70
N ILE A 14 -17.12 1.83 4.04
CA ILE A 14 -18.57 2.00 4.15
C ILE A 14 -19.22 1.96 2.76
N VAL A 15 -18.55 2.50 1.77
CA VAL A 15 -19.00 2.72 0.40
C VAL A 15 -18.77 1.50 -0.50
N PHE A 16 -17.74 0.75 -0.24
CA PHE A 16 -17.37 -0.44 -0.99
C PHE A 16 -18.34 -1.61 -0.79
N ALA A 17 -19.03 -1.63 0.31
CA ALA A 17 -20.14 -2.53 0.54
C ALA A 17 -21.24 -2.41 -0.52
N VAL A 18 -21.34 -1.24 -1.12
CA VAL A 18 -22.36 -0.91 -2.13
C VAL A 18 -22.04 -1.43 -3.53
N SER A 19 -20.79 -1.77 -3.77
CA SER A 19 -20.26 -1.81 -5.13
C SER A 19 -20.45 -3.08 -5.94
N ARG A 20 -20.81 -4.19 -5.34
CA ARG A 20 -20.91 -5.48 -6.08
C ARG A 20 -22.29 -5.81 -6.64
N LEU A 21 -23.26 -4.93 -6.52
CA LEU A 21 -24.66 -5.25 -6.79
C LEU A 21 -25.24 -4.81 -8.14
N TYR A 22 -24.47 -4.21 -9.04
CA TYR A 22 -25.07 -3.71 -10.28
C TYR A 22 -24.60 -4.41 -11.55
N THR A 23 -25.47 -5.31 -12.03
CA THR A 23 -25.60 -5.76 -13.41
C THR A 23 -26.97 -5.37 -13.98
N ASP A 24 -27.49 -4.18 -13.70
CA ASP A 24 -28.65 -3.71 -14.46
C ASP A 24 -28.72 -2.18 -14.52
N ARG A 25 -28.78 -1.68 -15.73
CA ARG A 25 -28.95 -0.26 -16.05
C ARG A 25 -30.34 0.20 -15.66
N SER A 26 -30.41 1.20 -14.78
CA SER A 26 -31.61 2.06 -14.70
C SER A 26 -31.17 3.51 -14.53
N PRO A 27 -31.73 4.44 -15.27
CA PRO A 27 -31.35 5.84 -15.23
C PRO A 27 -31.69 6.47 -13.89
N ALA A 28 -30.86 7.43 -13.46
CA ALA A 28 -31.10 8.24 -12.29
C ALA A 28 -32.49 8.88 -12.37
N SER A 29 -33.38 8.53 -11.44
CA SER A 29 -34.64 9.24 -11.31
C SER A 29 -34.39 10.59 -10.64
N GLU A 30 -34.96 11.63 -11.22
CA GLU A 30 -35.01 12.98 -10.67
C GLU A 30 -35.48 12.95 -9.21
N ALA A 31 -34.66 13.47 -8.31
CA ALA A 31 -35.00 13.59 -6.89
C ALA A 31 -36.03 14.70 -6.71
N SER A 32 -37.26 14.33 -6.39
CA SER A 32 -38.29 15.24 -5.96
C SER A 32 -38.04 15.77 -4.54
N SER A 33 -38.30 17.04 -4.37
CA SER A 33 -38.06 17.90 -3.23
C SER A 33 -38.85 17.55 -1.96
N GLU A 34 -38.32 16.62 -1.15
CA GLU A 34 -38.67 16.47 0.26
C GLU A 34 -37.42 16.36 1.14
N VAL A 35 -36.63 17.43 1.14
CA VAL A 35 -35.33 17.50 1.82
C VAL A 35 -35.45 17.48 3.37
N GLY A 36 -36.59 17.86 3.93
CA GLY A 36 -36.77 17.99 5.38
C GLY A 36 -37.01 16.68 6.16
N ALA A 37 -37.66 15.69 5.55
CA ALA A 37 -38.09 14.47 6.26
C ALA A 37 -37.03 13.38 6.33
N SER A 38 -36.08 13.31 5.39
CA SER A 38 -35.05 12.24 5.32
C SER A 38 -34.06 12.25 6.48
N TRP A 39 -33.86 13.37 7.15
CA TRP A 39 -32.80 13.57 8.14
C TRP A 39 -33.27 13.48 9.59
N ALA A 40 -34.55 13.18 9.83
CA ALA A 40 -35.12 13.09 11.19
C ALA A 40 -34.36 12.07 12.08
N VAL A 41 -33.86 10.99 11.50
CA VAL A 41 -33.08 9.97 12.21
C VAL A 41 -31.77 10.50 12.84
N LEU A 42 -31.22 11.60 12.30
CA LEU A 42 -30.02 12.22 12.86
C LEU A 42 -30.26 12.92 14.20
N ARG A 43 -31.52 13.24 14.52
CA ARG A 43 -31.88 13.86 15.81
C ARG A 43 -31.61 12.95 17.00
N ALA A 44 -31.55 11.64 16.78
CA ALA A 44 -31.27 10.64 17.80
C ALA A 44 -29.79 10.23 17.84
N VAL A 45 -28.94 10.74 16.96
CA VAL A 45 -27.53 10.37 16.90
C VAL A 45 -26.70 11.27 17.84
N PRO A 46 -25.96 10.70 18.80
CA PRO A 46 -25.06 11.47 19.68
C PRO A 46 -23.97 12.24 18.92
N SER A 47 -23.59 13.39 19.47
CA SER A 47 -22.64 14.34 18.86
C SER A 47 -21.19 13.81 18.72
N ASP A 48 -20.85 12.73 19.45
CA ASP A 48 -19.54 12.08 19.40
C ASP A 48 -19.40 11.05 18.26
N ALA A 49 -20.37 10.98 17.37
CA ALA A 49 -20.34 10.07 16.23
C ALA A 49 -19.09 10.31 15.34
N VAL A 50 -18.37 9.24 15.04
CA VAL A 50 -17.22 9.25 14.12
C VAL A 50 -17.68 9.33 12.68
N ALA A 51 -18.69 8.52 12.35
CA ALA A 51 -19.35 8.50 11.06
C ALA A 51 -20.81 8.12 11.22
N VAL A 52 -21.66 8.61 10.32
CA VAL A 52 -23.09 8.31 10.29
C VAL A 52 -23.49 7.99 8.85
N ALA A 53 -23.95 6.76 8.59
CA ALA A 53 -24.56 6.38 7.32
C ALA A 53 -26.09 6.50 7.43
N VAL A 54 -26.70 7.26 6.54
CA VAL A 54 -28.16 7.46 6.48
C VAL A 54 -28.69 6.76 5.24
N PHE A 55 -29.71 5.95 5.43
CA PHE A 55 -30.43 5.21 4.41
C PHE A 55 -31.86 5.76 4.33
N ASP A 56 -32.29 6.12 3.13
CA ASP A 56 -33.59 6.79 2.94
C ASP A 56 -34.80 5.83 2.82
N GLY A 57 -34.54 4.50 2.82
CA GLY A 57 -35.55 3.45 2.65
C GLY A 57 -36.00 3.26 1.19
N SER A 58 -35.39 3.96 0.25
CA SER A 58 -35.69 3.79 -1.19
C SER A 58 -35.17 2.46 -1.74
N ARG A 59 -35.64 2.08 -2.94
CA ARG A 59 -35.12 0.87 -3.63
C ARG A 59 -33.61 0.94 -3.86
N ALA A 60 -33.06 2.13 -4.02
CA ALA A 60 -31.62 2.31 -4.19
C ALA A 60 -30.87 2.01 -2.87
N SER A 61 -31.37 2.49 -1.72
CA SER A 61 -30.77 2.16 -0.42
C SER A 61 -30.95 0.69 -0.03
N GLN A 62 -32.08 0.07 -0.39
CA GLN A 62 -32.31 -1.36 -0.19
C GLN A 62 -31.29 -2.22 -0.93
N LYS A 63 -30.98 -1.86 -2.16
CA LYS A 63 -29.93 -2.55 -2.95
C LYS A 63 -28.57 -2.48 -2.27
N VAL A 64 -28.24 -1.34 -1.67
CA VAL A 64 -27.01 -1.18 -0.88
C VAL A 64 -26.96 -2.15 0.30
N LEU A 65 -28.07 -2.30 1.03
CA LEU A 65 -28.15 -3.20 2.18
C LEU A 65 -28.18 -4.68 1.79
N ALA A 66 -28.68 -5.00 0.59
CA ALA A 66 -28.73 -6.36 0.07
C ALA A 66 -27.36 -6.92 -0.35
N ASP A 67 -26.29 -6.11 -0.26
CA ASP A 67 -24.95 -6.52 -0.66
C ASP A 67 -24.49 -7.81 0.01
N SER A 68 -24.28 -8.84 -0.79
CA SER A 68 -23.80 -10.16 -0.34
C SER A 68 -22.28 -10.23 -0.17
N THR A 69 -21.55 -9.16 -0.46
CA THR A 69 -20.08 -9.17 -0.50
C THR A 69 -19.42 -9.14 0.88
N GLY A 70 -20.22 -8.92 1.90
CA GLY A 70 -19.74 -8.92 3.31
C GLY A 70 -18.94 -7.68 3.72
N LEU A 71 -18.94 -6.63 2.92
CA LEU A 71 -18.13 -5.43 3.15
C LEU A 71 -18.70 -4.51 4.22
N LEU A 72 -20.01 -4.20 4.16
CA LEU A 72 -20.70 -3.54 5.28
C LEU A 72 -20.53 -4.35 6.56
N GLN A 73 -20.60 -5.67 6.44
CA GLN A 73 -20.35 -6.59 7.54
C GLN A 73 -18.92 -6.47 8.08
N GLY A 74 -17.92 -6.42 7.21
CA GLY A 74 -16.52 -6.28 7.60
C GLY A 74 -16.20 -4.94 8.29
N PHE A 75 -16.92 -3.89 7.93
CA PHE A 75 -16.68 -2.54 8.44
C PHE A 75 -17.55 -2.18 9.66
N LEU A 76 -18.88 -2.42 9.59
CA LEU A 76 -19.81 -2.07 10.68
C LEU A 76 -19.82 -3.11 11.79
N ALA A 77 -19.55 -4.37 11.47
CA ALA A 77 -19.55 -5.46 12.42
C ALA A 77 -18.64 -6.60 11.97
N PRO A 78 -17.31 -6.46 12.08
CA PRO A 78 -16.39 -7.53 11.71
C PRO A 78 -16.78 -8.84 12.39
N GLY A 79 -17.15 -9.86 11.59
CA GLY A 79 -17.56 -11.18 12.09
C GLY A 79 -19.01 -11.30 12.63
N ASN A 80 -19.84 -10.25 12.53
CA ASN A 80 -21.24 -10.29 12.97
C ASN A 80 -22.22 -10.20 11.80
N THR A 81 -22.49 -11.34 11.14
CA THR A 81 -23.50 -11.45 10.07
C THR A 81 -24.89 -11.08 10.54
N ALA A 82 -25.19 -11.30 11.82
CA ALA A 82 -26.52 -11.05 12.39
C ALA A 82 -26.87 -9.55 12.43
N LEU A 83 -25.88 -8.65 12.55
CA LEU A 83 -26.12 -7.20 12.43
C LEU A 83 -26.55 -6.83 11.00
N MET A 84 -25.92 -7.40 9.98
CA MET A 84 -26.33 -7.15 8.60
C MET A 84 -27.73 -7.68 8.30
N ASP A 85 -28.06 -8.87 8.82
CA ASP A 85 -29.42 -9.43 8.70
C ASP A 85 -30.45 -8.58 9.42
N TYR A 86 -30.07 -7.96 10.54
CA TYR A 86 -30.90 -6.99 11.24
C TYR A 86 -31.15 -5.73 10.39
N LEU A 87 -30.10 -5.12 9.84
CA LEU A 87 -30.22 -3.93 8.98
C LEU A 87 -31.06 -4.20 7.72
N ARG A 88 -30.90 -5.37 7.10
CA ARG A 88 -31.68 -5.79 5.92
C ARG A 88 -33.17 -5.93 6.19
N ARG A 89 -33.56 -6.27 7.43
CA ARG A 89 -34.98 -6.34 7.82
C ARG A 89 -35.65 -4.96 7.89
N MET A 90 -34.84 -3.91 8.01
CA MET A 90 -35.29 -2.51 8.07
C MET A 90 -35.00 -1.76 6.77
N ASP A 91 -34.77 -2.45 5.68
CA ASP A 91 -34.32 -1.86 4.41
C ASP A 91 -35.32 -0.87 3.79
N ARG A 92 -36.58 -0.95 4.15
CA ARG A 92 -37.67 -0.04 3.72
C ARG A 92 -37.85 1.17 4.63
N GLU A 93 -37.27 1.13 5.83
CA GLU A 93 -37.38 2.22 6.79
C GLU A 93 -36.23 3.22 6.60
N ARG A 94 -36.47 4.47 6.99
CA ARG A 94 -35.37 5.42 7.14
C ARG A 94 -34.56 5.07 8.36
N MET A 95 -33.26 4.92 8.19
CA MET A 95 -32.38 4.61 9.30
C MET A 95 -31.05 5.33 9.22
N ALA A 96 -30.48 5.59 10.39
CA ALA A 96 -29.08 6.00 10.53
C ALA A 96 -28.29 4.92 11.27
N VAL A 97 -27.13 4.60 10.77
CA VAL A 97 -26.15 3.75 11.44
C VAL A 97 -24.96 4.62 11.78
N SER A 98 -24.79 4.92 13.07
CA SER A 98 -23.64 5.73 13.54
C SER A 98 -22.62 4.86 14.25
N LEU A 99 -21.35 5.24 14.14
CA LEU A 99 -20.22 4.61 14.79
C LEU A 99 -19.68 5.52 15.88
N HIS A 100 -19.47 4.98 17.05
CA HIS A 100 -18.98 5.68 18.22
C HIS A 100 -17.74 4.99 18.79
N ASN A 101 -16.88 5.71 19.50
CA ASN A 101 -15.66 5.16 20.10
C ASN A 101 -15.74 5.17 21.63
N SER A 102 -15.88 3.99 22.23
CA SER A 102 -15.79 3.75 23.66
C SER A 102 -14.73 2.69 24.02
N GLY A 103 -13.50 2.87 23.50
CA GLY A 103 -12.45 1.85 23.58
C GLY A 103 -12.51 0.81 22.46
N SER A 104 -13.67 0.65 21.83
CA SER A 104 -13.88 -0.07 20.57
C SER A 104 -14.95 0.67 19.76
N LEU A 105 -15.04 0.36 18.45
CA LEU A 105 -16.10 0.92 17.61
C LEU A 105 -17.45 0.26 17.94
N VAL A 106 -18.41 1.08 18.40
CA VAL A 106 -19.75 0.64 18.79
C VAL A 106 -20.76 1.21 17.81
N PRO A 107 -21.56 0.37 17.12
CA PRO A 107 -22.65 0.85 16.28
C PRO A 107 -23.87 1.25 17.12
N LEU A 108 -24.53 2.34 16.72
CA LEU A 108 -25.88 2.71 17.12
C LEU A 108 -26.73 2.79 15.86
N VAL A 109 -27.83 2.04 15.83
CA VAL A 109 -28.81 2.07 14.74
C VAL A 109 -30.06 2.82 15.23
N VAL A 110 -30.45 3.85 14.48
CA VAL A 110 -31.65 4.66 14.70
C VAL A 110 -32.58 4.41 13.52
N THR A 111 -33.74 3.84 13.75
CA THR A 111 -34.73 3.53 12.71
C THR A 111 -36.02 4.28 12.97
N GLU A 112 -36.49 5.04 11.99
CA GLU A 112 -37.80 5.71 12.03
C GLU A 112 -38.90 4.69 11.72
N LEU A 113 -39.76 4.44 12.69
CA LEU A 113 -40.89 3.52 12.53
C LEU A 113 -42.11 4.26 12.01
N ARG A 114 -42.41 4.12 10.70
CA ARG A 114 -43.53 4.83 10.06
C ARG A 114 -44.89 4.18 10.34
N GLN A 115 -44.98 2.86 10.41
CA GLN A 115 -46.22 2.12 10.63
C GLN A 115 -45.88 0.68 11.14
N ALA A 116 -45.22 0.56 12.28
CA ALA A 116 -44.93 -0.77 12.84
C ALA A 116 -46.07 -1.21 13.73
N ASP A 117 -46.72 -2.34 13.41
CA ASP A 117 -47.59 -3.04 14.32
C ASP A 117 -46.78 -3.77 15.41
N SER A 118 -47.44 -4.21 16.46
CA SER A 118 -46.79 -4.88 17.60
C SER A 118 -46.03 -6.15 17.18
N ALA A 119 -46.48 -6.86 16.15
CA ALA A 119 -45.85 -8.09 15.67
C ALA A 119 -44.56 -7.79 14.90
N SER A 120 -44.61 -6.80 14.03
CA SER A 120 -43.42 -6.30 13.29
C SER A 120 -42.35 -5.79 14.26
N LEU A 121 -42.75 -5.02 15.27
CA LEU A 121 -41.83 -4.51 16.28
C LEU A 121 -41.18 -5.66 17.09
N ALA A 122 -41.94 -6.65 17.54
CA ALA A 122 -41.41 -7.81 18.24
C ALA A 122 -40.43 -8.61 17.35
N SER A 123 -40.72 -8.75 16.07
CA SER A 123 -39.82 -9.37 15.08
C SER A 123 -38.49 -8.63 14.96
N LEU A 124 -38.52 -7.28 14.88
CA LEU A 124 -37.34 -6.43 14.79
C LEU A 124 -36.50 -6.49 16.07
N GLN A 125 -37.14 -6.45 17.25
CA GLN A 125 -36.48 -6.60 18.54
C GLN A 125 -35.83 -7.97 18.70
N GLY A 126 -36.52 -9.04 18.26
CA GLY A 126 -35.92 -10.38 18.22
C GLY A 126 -34.72 -10.50 17.27
N ALA A 127 -34.76 -9.81 16.14
CA ALA A 127 -33.63 -9.76 15.21
C ALA A 127 -32.44 -8.96 15.81
N ALA A 128 -32.71 -7.84 16.46
CA ALA A 128 -31.72 -7.06 17.19
C ALA A 128 -31.04 -7.88 18.28
N ALA A 129 -31.82 -8.62 19.08
CA ALA A 129 -31.30 -9.51 20.14
C ALA A 129 -30.32 -10.57 19.56
N ARG A 130 -30.69 -11.20 18.42
CA ARG A 130 -29.80 -12.15 17.73
C ARG A 130 -28.49 -11.49 17.22
N ALA A 131 -28.55 -10.20 16.90
CA ALA A 131 -27.37 -9.41 16.55
C ALA A 131 -26.55 -8.94 17.77
N GLY A 132 -26.98 -9.32 18.99
CA GLY A 132 -26.35 -8.87 20.22
C GLY A 132 -26.63 -7.40 20.55
N LEU A 133 -27.72 -6.83 20.02
CA LEU A 133 -28.14 -5.46 20.26
C LEU A 133 -29.29 -5.42 21.28
N LYS A 134 -29.21 -4.46 22.19
CA LYS A 134 -30.34 -4.03 23.01
C LYS A 134 -31.15 -2.99 22.25
N THR A 135 -32.45 -2.90 22.51
CA THR A 135 -33.36 -1.99 21.81
C THR A 135 -34.10 -1.11 22.80
N GLN A 136 -34.37 0.12 22.40
CA GLN A 136 -35.21 1.07 23.14
C GLN A 136 -36.10 1.83 22.16
N LEU A 137 -37.38 1.98 22.48
CA LEU A 137 -38.32 2.82 21.74
C LEU A 137 -38.33 4.23 22.34
N CYS A 138 -38.21 5.25 21.54
CA CYS A 138 -38.26 6.63 21.96
C CYS A 138 -38.70 7.53 20.79
N GLY A 139 -39.75 8.35 21.00
CA GLY A 139 -40.15 9.41 20.04
C GLY A 139 -40.46 8.94 18.63
N GLY A 140 -40.96 7.70 18.43
CA GLY A 140 -41.22 7.12 17.10
C GLY A 140 -40.00 6.45 16.44
N PHE A 141 -38.90 6.35 17.17
CA PHE A 141 -37.68 5.69 16.71
C PHE A 141 -37.41 4.40 17.48
N LEU A 142 -36.94 3.37 16.79
CA LEU A 142 -36.31 2.20 17.37
C LEU A 142 -34.80 2.43 17.44
N LEU A 143 -34.28 2.55 18.65
CA LEU A 143 -32.86 2.67 18.93
C LEU A 143 -32.28 1.30 19.21
N SER A 144 -31.12 0.96 18.61
CA SER A 144 -30.50 -0.36 18.79
C SER A 144 -28.99 -0.24 18.91
N SER A 145 -28.41 -0.74 19.99
CA SER A 145 -26.96 -0.71 20.22
C SER A 145 -26.54 -1.83 21.18
N ARG A 146 -25.25 -2.18 21.16
CA ARG A 146 -24.65 -3.04 22.20
C ARG A 146 -24.43 -2.28 23.51
N SER A 147 -24.36 -0.95 23.44
CA SER A 147 -24.06 -0.08 24.57
C SER A 147 -25.32 0.58 25.11
N GLU A 148 -25.66 0.31 26.36
CA GLU A 148 -26.76 0.98 27.07
C GLU A 148 -26.49 2.50 27.20
N THR A 149 -25.24 2.89 27.33
CA THR A 149 -24.84 4.32 27.39
C THR A 149 -25.27 5.04 26.13
N TYR A 150 -25.05 4.46 24.95
CA TYR A 150 -25.46 5.08 23.69
C TYR A 150 -26.97 5.03 23.46
N LEU A 151 -27.67 4.00 23.92
CA LEU A 151 -29.14 3.97 23.90
C LEU A 151 -29.71 5.10 24.77
N SER A 152 -29.23 5.23 26.02
CA SER A 152 -29.69 6.28 26.93
C SER A 152 -29.32 7.69 26.44
N ALA A 153 -28.10 7.86 25.85
CA ALA A 153 -27.69 9.12 25.26
C ALA A 153 -28.57 9.48 24.05
N SER A 154 -28.86 8.52 23.18
CA SER A 154 -29.71 8.73 22.00
C SER A 154 -31.15 9.12 22.40
N ALA A 155 -31.75 8.45 23.40
CA ALA A 155 -33.07 8.80 23.89
C ALA A 155 -33.10 10.22 24.47
N ARG A 156 -32.11 10.60 25.30
CA ARG A 156 -31.97 11.93 25.87
C ARG A 156 -31.80 13.00 24.80
N HIS A 157 -31.01 12.73 23.74
CA HIS A 157 -30.83 13.67 22.62
C HIS A 157 -32.13 13.97 21.88
N LEU A 158 -33.01 12.97 21.77
CA LEU A 158 -34.34 13.19 21.22
C LEU A 158 -35.22 14.10 22.10
N GLU A 159 -35.10 13.98 23.42
CA GLU A 159 -35.85 14.77 24.39
C GLU A 159 -35.30 16.21 24.52
N GLU A 160 -33.98 16.35 24.57
CA GLU A 160 -33.30 17.65 24.81
C GLU A 160 -32.98 18.42 23.51
N GLY A 161 -33.17 17.82 22.35
CA GLY A 161 -32.85 18.45 21.04
C GLY A 161 -31.36 18.62 20.77
N MET A 162 -30.49 18.00 21.55
CA MET A 162 -29.03 18.02 21.36
C MET A 162 -28.56 16.76 20.67
N SER A 163 -28.24 16.83 19.38
CA SER A 163 -27.80 15.69 18.60
C SER A 163 -26.55 16.02 17.78
N VAL A 164 -26.12 15.08 16.95
CA VAL A 164 -25.06 15.31 15.96
C VAL A 164 -25.32 16.53 15.09
N LEU A 165 -26.59 16.89 14.84
CA LEU A 165 -26.98 18.08 14.06
C LEU A 165 -26.61 19.41 14.72
N SER A 166 -26.38 19.42 16.06
CA SER A 166 -25.90 20.62 16.76
C SER A 166 -24.39 20.82 16.66
N THR A 167 -23.67 19.90 16.01
CA THR A 167 -22.23 20.03 15.77
C THR A 167 -21.94 21.00 14.63
N ASP A 168 -20.76 21.61 14.66
CA ASP A 168 -20.33 22.66 13.73
C ASP A 168 -20.59 22.28 12.26
N ARG A 169 -21.39 23.08 11.57
CA ARG A 169 -21.71 23.01 10.13
C ARG A 169 -22.37 21.71 9.61
N LEU A 170 -22.69 20.72 10.47
CA LEU A 170 -23.31 19.48 9.97
C LEU A 170 -24.71 19.72 9.44
N GLN A 171 -25.50 20.56 10.09
CA GLN A 171 -26.86 20.86 9.64
C GLN A 171 -26.85 21.49 8.24
N ASP A 172 -25.93 22.42 7.97
CA ASP A 172 -25.76 23.02 6.66
C ASP A 172 -25.31 22.00 5.60
N LEU A 173 -24.39 21.10 5.98
CA LEU A 173 -23.90 20.03 5.11
C LEU A 173 -25.03 19.05 4.75
N VAL A 174 -25.85 18.67 5.72
CA VAL A 174 -27.03 17.83 5.54
C VAL A 174 -28.02 18.48 4.57
N ALA A 175 -28.25 19.80 4.66
CA ALA A 175 -29.18 20.54 3.79
C ALA A 175 -28.73 20.52 2.32
N VAL A 176 -27.44 20.39 2.02
CA VAL A 176 -26.91 20.37 0.64
C VAL A 176 -26.56 18.97 0.14
N THR A 177 -26.69 17.96 1.00
CA THR A 177 -26.40 16.57 0.65
C THR A 177 -27.66 15.86 0.19
N SER A 178 -27.59 15.16 -0.95
CA SER A 178 -28.70 14.36 -1.49
C SER A 178 -28.18 13.01 -2.00
N GLY A 179 -28.93 11.94 -1.74
CA GLY A 179 -28.61 10.59 -2.19
C GLY A 179 -29.36 9.54 -1.39
N ALA A 180 -29.59 8.37 -1.98
CA ALA A 180 -30.30 7.25 -1.35
C ALA A 180 -29.54 6.71 -0.11
N VAL A 181 -28.21 6.76 -0.18
CA VAL A 181 -27.32 6.50 0.94
C VAL A 181 -26.33 7.64 1.05
N SER A 182 -26.33 8.31 2.20
CA SER A 182 -25.45 9.43 2.50
C SER A 182 -24.65 9.13 3.74
N ILE A 183 -23.35 9.36 3.68
CA ILE A 183 -22.42 9.11 4.77
C ILE A 183 -21.81 10.44 5.21
N PHE A 184 -21.84 10.70 6.49
CA PHE A 184 -21.22 11.87 7.11
C PHE A 184 -20.06 11.43 7.99
N VAL A 185 -18.92 12.08 7.89
CA VAL A 185 -17.72 11.77 8.68
C VAL A 185 -17.29 12.99 9.46
N SER A 186 -17.15 12.82 10.77
CA SER A 186 -16.56 13.82 11.65
C SER A 186 -15.04 13.69 11.64
N HIS A 187 -14.35 14.70 11.14
CA HIS A 187 -12.89 14.69 11.07
C HIS A 187 -12.23 14.74 12.44
N ALA A 188 -12.83 15.45 13.38
CA ALA A 188 -12.35 15.52 14.78
C ALA A 188 -12.40 14.14 15.46
N HIS A 189 -13.48 13.38 15.27
CA HIS A 189 -13.62 12.05 15.87
C HIS A 189 -12.88 10.98 15.08
N ALA A 190 -12.80 11.08 13.74
CA ALA A 190 -11.96 10.21 12.92
C ALA A 190 -10.46 10.31 13.30
N ALA A 191 -9.98 11.52 13.63
CA ALA A 191 -8.63 11.73 14.13
C ALA A 191 -8.36 10.95 15.43
N LYS A 192 -9.34 10.86 16.34
CA LYS A 192 -9.23 10.06 17.58
C LYS A 192 -9.10 8.57 17.29
N ILE A 193 -9.82 8.06 16.28
CA ILE A 193 -9.69 6.67 15.83
C ILE A 193 -8.28 6.40 15.32
N LEU A 194 -7.72 7.30 14.51
CA LEU A 194 -6.34 7.17 14.04
C LEU A 194 -5.33 7.14 15.19
N GLN A 195 -5.55 7.91 16.24
CA GLN A 195 -4.68 7.88 17.43
C GLN A 195 -4.67 6.51 18.12
N VAL A 196 -5.77 5.77 18.07
CA VAL A 196 -5.90 4.47 18.73
C VAL A 196 -5.40 3.33 17.85
N TYR A 197 -5.81 3.30 16.58
CA TYR A 197 -5.61 2.13 15.69
C TYR A 197 -4.49 2.29 14.68
N ALA A 198 -3.89 3.47 14.54
CA ALA A 198 -2.83 3.70 13.58
C ALA A 198 -1.43 3.47 14.18
N PRO A 199 -0.45 3.03 13.36
CA PRO A 199 0.97 2.99 13.76
C PRO A 199 1.50 4.38 14.14
N SER A 200 2.57 4.44 14.95
CA SER A 200 3.13 5.71 15.48
C SER A 200 3.40 6.76 14.41
N ARG A 201 3.89 6.35 13.24
CA ARG A 201 4.16 7.22 12.08
C ARG A 201 2.89 7.91 11.56
N VAL A 202 1.77 7.21 11.56
CA VAL A 202 0.46 7.71 11.08
C VAL A 202 -0.24 8.53 12.15
N ARG A 203 -0.08 8.18 13.43
CA ARG A 203 -0.63 8.95 14.57
C ARG A 203 -0.16 10.41 14.57
N GLN A 204 1.07 10.68 14.16
CA GLN A 204 1.61 12.03 14.03
C GLN A 204 0.83 12.89 13.01
N GLN A 205 0.15 12.27 12.07
CA GLN A 205 -0.66 12.95 11.06
C GLN A 205 -2.13 13.12 11.47
N ALA A 206 -2.56 12.56 12.61
CA ALA A 206 -3.96 12.65 13.07
C ALA A 206 -4.41 14.11 13.32
N SER A 207 -3.49 14.99 13.71
CA SER A 207 -3.77 16.43 13.85
C SER A 207 -4.21 17.06 12.52
N PHE A 208 -3.60 16.68 11.41
CA PHE A 208 -3.97 17.18 10.10
C PHE A 208 -5.42 16.75 9.72
N VAL A 209 -5.82 15.51 10.04
CA VAL A 209 -7.21 15.06 9.80
C VAL A 209 -8.20 15.89 10.58
N LYS A 210 -7.91 16.14 11.86
CA LYS A 210 -8.74 16.99 12.72
C LYS A 210 -8.91 18.39 12.16
N ASP A 211 -7.81 18.94 11.61
CA ASP A 211 -7.77 20.32 11.14
C ASP A 211 -8.24 20.47 9.67
N LEU A 212 -8.63 19.38 9.01
CA LEU A 212 -9.01 19.40 7.59
C LEU A 212 -10.32 20.16 7.36
N THR A 213 -11.38 19.76 8.04
CA THR A 213 -12.71 20.35 8.05
C THR A 213 -13.53 19.74 9.20
N PRO A 214 -14.60 20.35 9.70
CA PRO A 214 -15.44 19.72 10.73
C PRO A 214 -16.09 18.41 10.25
N TRP A 215 -16.78 18.44 9.11
CA TRP A 215 -17.51 17.31 8.55
C TRP A 215 -17.36 17.22 7.04
N SER A 216 -17.43 16.00 6.52
CA SER A 216 -17.58 15.72 5.09
C SER A 216 -18.76 14.78 4.84
N SER A 217 -19.47 14.98 3.72
CA SER A 217 -20.50 14.06 3.24
C SER A 217 -20.02 13.26 2.05
N LEU A 218 -20.55 12.08 1.84
CA LEU A 218 -20.27 11.20 0.72
C LEU A 218 -21.56 10.52 0.26
N THR A 219 -21.84 10.56 -1.04
CA THR A 219 -22.99 9.90 -1.67
C THR A 219 -22.54 9.03 -2.83
N VAL A 220 -23.23 7.93 -3.03
CA VAL A 220 -23.02 7.04 -4.19
C VAL A 220 -23.55 7.75 -5.42
N GLN A 221 -22.72 7.90 -6.46
CA GLN A 221 -23.11 8.50 -7.75
C GLN A 221 -23.36 7.44 -8.82
N GLU A 222 -22.41 6.54 -8.98
CA GLU A 222 -22.43 5.54 -10.02
C GLU A 222 -21.83 4.23 -9.53
N ILE A 223 -22.49 3.14 -9.88
CA ILE A 223 -22.04 1.78 -9.67
C ILE A 223 -22.02 1.12 -11.04
N GLY A 224 -20.86 1.17 -11.70
CA GLY A 224 -20.62 0.53 -12.99
C GLY A 224 -20.11 -0.91 -12.82
N GLU A 225 -20.04 -1.65 -13.93
CA GLU A 225 -19.46 -3.00 -13.94
C GLU A 225 -17.96 -2.99 -13.63
N ASP A 226 -17.27 -1.93 -14.04
CA ASP A 226 -15.83 -1.78 -14.01
C ASP A 226 -15.34 -0.70 -13.04
N HIS A 227 -16.24 0.14 -12.50
CA HIS A 227 -15.87 1.19 -11.56
C HIS A 227 -16.98 1.57 -10.58
N LEU A 228 -16.59 2.28 -9.53
CA LEU A 228 -17.44 2.90 -8.55
C LEU A 228 -17.11 4.37 -8.44
N GLN A 229 -18.12 5.20 -8.45
CA GLN A 229 -17.94 6.64 -8.30
C GLN A 229 -18.78 7.19 -7.16
N PHE A 230 -18.14 8.00 -6.35
CA PHE A 230 -18.75 8.71 -5.24
C PHE A 230 -18.50 10.20 -5.39
N ARG A 231 -19.47 10.97 -4.94
CA ARG A 231 -19.35 12.41 -4.82
C ARG A 231 -19.56 12.81 -3.38
N GLY A 232 -18.70 13.70 -2.90
CA GLY A 232 -18.82 14.28 -1.59
C GLY A 232 -18.79 15.78 -1.63
N GLN A 233 -19.25 16.36 -0.53
CA GLN A 233 -19.18 17.79 -0.28
C GLN A 233 -18.62 18.02 1.10
N THR A 234 -18.04 19.18 1.28
CA THR A 234 -17.61 19.65 2.59
C THR A 234 -17.86 21.14 2.68
N LEU A 235 -18.14 21.61 3.86
CA LEU A 235 -18.31 23.04 4.11
C LEU A 235 -17.10 23.49 4.93
N PRO A 236 -16.44 24.58 4.51
CA PRO A 236 -15.41 25.21 5.31
C PRO A 236 -15.95 25.55 6.69
N GLY A 237 -15.16 25.36 7.75
CA GLY A 237 -15.50 25.84 9.09
C GLY A 237 -15.59 27.37 9.15
N GLU A 238 -16.18 27.91 10.20
CA GLU A 238 -16.38 29.38 10.35
C GLU A 238 -15.08 30.18 10.48
N ALA A 239 -14.02 29.56 10.92
CA ALA A 239 -12.72 30.22 11.07
C ALA A 239 -11.70 29.68 10.05
N ALA A 240 -10.62 30.45 9.81
CA ALA A 240 -9.44 30.01 9.08
C ALA A 240 -8.73 28.78 9.69
N ALA A 241 -9.31 28.22 10.75
CA ALA A 241 -8.78 27.07 11.48
C ALA A 241 -8.87 25.73 10.74
N SER A 242 -9.73 25.60 9.71
CA SER A 242 -9.73 24.40 8.88
C SER A 242 -8.84 24.56 7.66
N TRP A 243 -8.19 23.47 7.27
CA TRP A 243 -7.31 23.47 6.09
C TRP A 243 -8.07 23.82 4.82
N LEU A 244 -9.29 23.29 4.67
CA LEU A 244 -10.13 23.58 3.50
C LEU A 244 -10.55 25.06 3.43
N SER A 245 -10.81 25.71 4.57
CA SER A 245 -11.12 27.15 4.61
C SER A 245 -9.90 27.98 4.23
N ALA A 246 -8.72 27.63 4.75
CA ALA A 246 -7.49 28.35 4.47
C ALA A 246 -7.06 28.28 3.01
N TYR A 247 -7.25 27.13 2.37
CA TYR A 247 -6.85 26.88 0.99
C TYR A 247 -8.00 26.99 -0.02
N GLN A 248 -9.13 27.52 0.39
CA GLN A 248 -10.23 27.85 -0.52
C GLN A 248 -9.75 28.81 -1.63
N GLY A 249 -10.20 28.59 -2.86
CA GLY A 249 -9.78 29.36 -4.01
C GLY A 249 -8.52 28.85 -4.71
N VAL A 250 -7.87 27.80 -4.19
CA VAL A 250 -6.80 27.13 -4.93
C VAL A 250 -7.37 26.53 -6.22
N PRO A 251 -6.83 26.89 -7.40
CA PRO A 251 -7.45 26.52 -8.67
C PRO A 251 -7.43 25.02 -8.91
N ALA A 252 -8.54 24.50 -9.43
CA ALA A 252 -8.58 23.17 -10.01
C ALA A 252 -7.84 23.18 -11.35
N GLN A 253 -6.89 22.28 -11.53
CA GLN A 253 -6.13 22.13 -12.78
C GLN A 253 -5.96 20.66 -13.13
N GLU A 254 -5.67 20.40 -14.40
CA GLU A 254 -5.32 19.06 -14.84
C GLU A 254 -4.01 18.63 -14.19
N ALA A 255 -3.99 17.45 -13.61
CA ALA A 255 -2.82 16.90 -12.97
C ALA A 255 -1.76 16.52 -14.01
N ALA A 256 -0.55 17.09 -13.92
CA ALA A 256 0.53 16.81 -14.84
C ALA A 256 1.46 15.68 -14.34
N PHE A 257 1.35 15.29 -13.07
CA PHE A 257 2.22 14.27 -12.49
C PHE A 257 2.18 12.90 -13.21
N PRO A 258 1.08 12.46 -13.86
CA PRO A 258 1.11 11.17 -14.56
C PRO A 258 2.11 11.11 -15.70
N GLU A 259 2.49 12.25 -16.28
CA GLU A 259 3.46 12.32 -17.38
C GLU A 259 4.91 12.11 -16.94
N VAL A 260 5.19 12.23 -15.65
CA VAL A 260 6.55 12.17 -15.10
C VAL A 260 6.75 11.06 -14.09
N LEU A 261 5.68 10.53 -13.50
CA LEU A 261 5.77 9.41 -12.55
C LEU A 261 5.95 8.08 -13.29
N PRO A 262 6.75 7.16 -12.74
CA PRO A 262 6.94 5.84 -13.32
C PRO A 262 5.63 5.05 -13.42
N TYR A 263 5.57 4.13 -14.38
CA TYR A 263 4.41 3.24 -14.61
C TYR A 263 3.99 2.48 -13.34
N PHE A 264 4.95 2.01 -12.53
CA PHE A 264 4.70 1.28 -11.28
C PHE A 264 4.58 2.21 -10.05
N THR A 265 4.02 3.39 -10.24
CA THR A 265 3.66 4.25 -9.11
C THR A 265 2.53 3.63 -8.31
N GLY A 266 2.80 3.37 -7.04
CA GLY A 266 1.82 2.84 -6.07
C GLY A 266 0.94 3.94 -5.48
N GLU A 267 1.52 5.11 -5.22
CA GLU A 267 0.83 6.24 -4.61
C GLU A 267 1.30 7.56 -5.21
N ALA A 268 0.37 8.51 -5.38
CA ALA A 268 0.69 9.89 -5.66
C ALA A 268 -0.31 10.83 -4.98
N LEU A 269 0.20 11.90 -4.38
CA LEU A 269 -0.57 13.03 -3.87
C LEU A 269 -0.11 14.28 -4.60
N SER A 270 -0.98 14.91 -5.34
CA SER A 270 -0.73 16.15 -6.07
C SER A 270 -1.54 17.29 -5.47
N LEU A 271 -0.91 18.44 -5.30
CA LEU A 271 -1.51 19.68 -4.86
C LEU A 271 -1.22 20.78 -5.89
N SER A 272 -2.26 21.40 -6.41
CA SER A 272 -2.18 22.59 -7.25
C SER A 272 -1.69 23.79 -6.44
N ILE A 273 -0.82 24.65 -7.04
CA ILE A 273 -0.24 25.83 -6.38
C ILE A 273 -0.64 27.06 -7.18
N GLY A 274 -1.61 27.35 -7.74
CA GLY A 274 -1.97 28.55 -8.53
C GLY A 274 -0.92 29.66 -8.53
N ASP A 275 -0.89 30.45 -7.44
CA ASP A 275 0.11 31.48 -7.18
C ASP A 275 0.82 31.21 -5.85
N ALA A 276 2.16 31.24 -5.87
CA ALA A 276 2.98 30.90 -4.70
C ALA A 276 2.78 31.88 -3.54
N GLU A 277 2.59 33.18 -3.79
CA GLU A 277 2.42 34.18 -2.74
C GLU A 277 1.08 34.01 -2.02
N SER A 278 0.01 33.83 -2.81
CA SER A 278 -1.32 33.55 -2.27
C SER A 278 -1.31 32.26 -1.46
N PHE A 279 -0.67 31.21 -1.94
CA PHE A 279 -0.56 29.92 -1.26
C PHE A 279 0.17 30.05 0.08
N LEU A 280 1.31 30.75 0.14
CA LEU A 280 2.07 30.99 1.38
C LEU A 280 1.26 31.85 2.37
N SER A 281 0.53 32.84 1.89
CA SER A 281 -0.37 33.65 2.71
C SER A 281 -1.50 32.79 3.30
N GLN A 282 -2.04 31.85 2.54
CA GLN A 282 -3.06 30.88 3.00
C GLN A 282 -2.48 29.94 4.07
N ALA A 283 -1.26 29.44 3.87
CA ALA A 283 -0.58 28.60 4.85
C ALA A 283 -0.37 29.34 6.19
N ARG A 284 0.07 30.60 6.16
CA ARG A 284 0.23 31.41 7.35
C ARG A 284 -1.10 31.66 8.08
N ARG A 285 -2.17 31.98 7.34
CA ARG A 285 -3.52 32.15 7.92
C ARG A 285 -4.02 30.88 8.57
N PHE A 286 -3.77 29.71 7.99
CA PHE A 286 -4.12 28.41 8.56
C PHE A 286 -3.38 28.16 9.88
N GLU A 287 -2.08 28.42 9.91
CA GLU A 287 -1.28 28.22 11.13
C GLU A 287 -1.65 29.23 12.22
N ASP A 288 -1.99 30.48 11.85
CA ASP A 288 -2.45 31.51 12.77
C ASP A 288 -3.82 31.15 13.37
N GLY A 289 -4.79 30.77 12.53
CA GLY A 289 -6.14 30.34 12.96
C GLY A 289 -6.12 29.14 13.94
N ASN A 290 -5.03 28.35 13.90
CA ASN A 290 -4.80 27.23 14.83
C ASN A 290 -3.85 27.57 15.99
N GLY A 291 -3.46 28.82 16.16
CA GLY A 291 -2.52 29.25 17.21
C GLY A 291 -1.11 28.68 17.06
N ARG A 292 -0.72 28.28 15.85
CA ARG A 292 0.57 27.63 15.57
C ARG A 292 1.55 28.50 14.76
N LEU A 293 1.18 29.74 14.44
CA LEU A 293 2.00 30.61 13.58
C LEU A 293 3.43 30.79 14.11
N ALA A 294 3.59 31.05 15.40
CA ALA A 294 4.91 31.19 16.00
C ALA A 294 5.79 29.92 15.87
N ARG A 295 5.17 28.75 15.98
CA ARG A 295 5.85 27.47 15.78
C ARG A 295 6.23 27.26 14.30
N TYR A 296 5.34 27.61 13.40
CA TYR A 296 5.58 27.56 11.95
C TYR A 296 6.75 28.46 11.58
N GLU A 297 6.76 29.73 11.99
CA GLU A 297 7.85 30.68 11.76
C GLU A 297 9.19 30.21 12.37
N LYS A 298 9.17 29.65 13.58
CA LYS A 298 10.35 29.03 14.18
C LYS A 298 10.87 27.88 13.34
N THR A 299 9.99 27.06 12.76
CA THR A 299 10.38 25.97 11.87
C THR A 299 11.01 26.49 10.59
N LEU A 300 10.40 27.49 9.93
CA LEU A 300 10.97 28.15 8.76
C LEU A 300 12.35 28.74 9.05
N LYS A 301 12.47 29.47 10.17
CA LYS A 301 13.74 30.08 10.59
C LYS A 301 14.81 29.02 10.89
N SER A 302 14.46 27.90 11.54
CA SER A 302 15.42 26.83 11.85
C SER A 302 15.92 26.09 10.62
N ARG A 303 15.20 26.15 9.52
CA ARG A 303 15.55 25.56 8.24
C ARG A 303 16.17 26.55 7.26
N SER A 304 16.13 27.86 7.55
CA SER A 304 16.70 28.88 6.68
C SER A 304 18.20 28.68 6.53
N GLY A 305 18.65 28.59 5.26
CA GLY A 305 20.06 28.57 4.88
C GLY A 305 20.66 29.96 4.84
N LYS A 306 21.90 30.05 4.39
CA LYS A 306 22.61 31.35 4.27
C LYS A 306 22.00 32.29 3.24
N ASP A 307 21.44 31.74 2.15
CA ASP A 307 21.05 32.49 0.96
C ASP A 307 19.56 32.75 0.84
N LEU A 308 18.71 31.78 1.24
CA LEU A 308 17.25 31.87 1.10
C LEU A 308 16.53 31.25 2.31
N SER A 309 15.40 31.84 2.69
CA SER A 309 14.43 31.18 3.59
C SER A 309 13.62 30.13 2.82
N PRO A 310 12.96 29.17 3.47
CA PRO A 310 12.12 28.19 2.82
C PRO A 310 11.02 28.80 1.93
N GLU A 311 10.41 29.90 2.35
CA GLU A 311 9.38 30.58 1.56
C GLU A 311 9.97 31.30 0.34
N GLU A 312 11.12 32.01 0.47
CA GLU A 312 11.81 32.64 -0.66
C GLU A 312 12.26 31.60 -1.69
N TRP A 313 12.80 30.49 -1.20
CA TRP A 313 13.15 29.37 -2.08
C TRP A 313 11.92 28.84 -2.81
N PHE A 314 10.81 28.61 -2.13
CA PHE A 314 9.57 28.12 -2.71
C PHE A 314 9.05 29.09 -3.80
N ARG A 315 9.05 30.41 -3.51
CA ARG A 315 8.70 31.45 -4.51
C ARG A 315 9.63 31.40 -5.74
N SER A 316 10.93 31.18 -5.51
CA SER A 316 11.93 31.14 -6.61
C SER A 316 11.70 30.01 -7.60
N LEU A 317 11.04 28.92 -7.18
CA LEU A 317 10.66 27.80 -8.03
C LEU A 317 9.46 28.14 -8.91
N GLN A 318 8.66 29.14 -8.56
CA GLN A 318 7.37 29.45 -9.20
C GLN A 318 6.51 28.17 -9.35
N PRO A 319 6.26 27.43 -8.26
CA PRO A 319 5.65 26.12 -8.35
C PRO A 319 4.25 26.20 -8.93
N LYS A 320 3.88 25.23 -9.75
CA LYS A 320 2.53 25.06 -10.31
C LYS A 320 1.81 23.87 -9.71
N GLU A 321 2.57 22.84 -9.39
CA GLU A 321 2.08 21.61 -8.81
C GLU A 321 3.16 21.04 -7.90
N VAL A 322 2.76 20.51 -6.73
CA VAL A 322 3.66 19.74 -5.86
C VAL A 322 3.10 18.36 -5.69
N VAL A 323 3.96 17.36 -5.85
CA VAL A 323 3.58 15.95 -5.81
C VAL A 323 4.44 15.22 -4.80
N LYS A 324 3.84 14.38 -3.97
CA LYS A 324 4.54 13.30 -3.28
C LYS A 324 4.14 11.98 -3.90
N ALA A 325 5.11 11.14 -4.23
CA ALA A 325 4.86 9.85 -4.83
C ALA A 325 5.65 8.73 -4.15
N VAL A 326 5.08 7.52 -4.22
CA VAL A 326 5.73 6.25 -3.86
C VAL A 326 5.66 5.36 -5.09
N PHE A 327 6.80 4.85 -5.51
CA PHE A 327 6.91 3.98 -6.67
C PHE A 327 7.84 2.80 -6.36
N THR A 328 7.69 1.74 -7.11
CA THR A 328 8.60 0.59 -7.03
C THR A 328 9.73 0.80 -8.05
N ALA A 329 10.96 0.87 -7.56
CA ALA A 329 12.14 1.01 -8.40
C ALA A 329 12.51 -0.33 -9.05
N GLU A 330 13.49 -0.33 -9.97
CA GLU A 330 13.94 -1.53 -10.70
C GLU A 330 14.43 -2.66 -9.80
N ASP A 331 15.03 -2.30 -8.66
CA ASP A 331 15.48 -3.24 -7.63
C ASP A 331 14.31 -3.87 -6.83
N GLY A 332 13.06 -3.54 -7.17
CA GLY A 332 11.86 -3.97 -6.45
C GLY A 332 11.64 -3.26 -5.13
N ILE A 333 12.47 -2.28 -4.77
CA ILE A 333 12.34 -1.52 -3.52
C ILE A 333 11.39 -0.33 -3.72
N SER A 334 10.45 -0.20 -2.78
CA SER A 334 9.54 0.95 -2.73
C SER A 334 10.29 2.20 -2.27
N ARG A 335 10.21 3.28 -3.07
CA ARG A 335 10.90 4.55 -2.81
C ARG A 335 9.94 5.72 -2.79
N GLU A 336 10.27 6.74 -1.99
CA GLU A 336 9.48 7.97 -1.87
C GLU A 336 10.22 9.14 -2.52
N VAL A 337 9.48 9.96 -3.28
CA VAL A 337 9.97 11.22 -3.84
C VAL A 337 8.95 12.33 -3.66
N ALA A 338 9.44 13.57 -3.60
CA ALA A 338 8.61 14.75 -3.79
C ALA A 338 9.03 15.44 -5.08
N LEU A 339 8.08 15.94 -5.84
CA LEU A 339 8.31 16.64 -7.09
C LEU A 339 7.66 18.02 -7.04
N VAL A 340 8.32 18.99 -7.67
CA VAL A 340 7.79 20.33 -7.87
C VAL A 340 7.76 20.63 -9.35
N ARG A 341 6.59 20.89 -9.91
CA ARG A 341 6.43 21.40 -11.27
C ARG A 341 6.78 22.88 -11.29
N LEU A 342 7.83 23.21 -12.01
CA LEU A 342 8.37 24.55 -12.11
C LEU A 342 7.54 25.42 -13.07
N GLY A 343 7.35 26.68 -12.73
CA GLY A 343 6.71 27.64 -13.62
C GLY A 343 7.59 28.06 -14.82
N LYS A 344 8.92 27.97 -14.66
CA LYS A 344 9.89 28.21 -15.72
C LYS A 344 10.67 26.94 -16.02
N SER A 345 10.94 26.71 -17.30
CA SER A 345 11.81 25.64 -17.78
C SER A 345 13.21 25.75 -17.19
N ARG A 346 13.80 24.64 -16.80
CA ARG A 346 15.20 24.53 -16.35
C ARG A 346 15.90 23.45 -17.15
N LYS A 347 17.22 23.64 -17.36
CA LYS A 347 18.04 22.63 -18.01
C LYS A 347 18.02 21.34 -17.15
N GLN A 348 17.79 20.20 -17.80
CA GLN A 348 17.89 18.90 -17.16
C GLN A 348 19.24 18.77 -16.44
N ALA A 349 19.20 18.26 -15.21
CA ALA A 349 20.38 18.09 -14.38
C ALA A 349 20.34 16.74 -13.68
N ALA A 350 21.47 16.05 -13.68
CA ALA A 350 21.68 14.82 -12.93
C ALA A 350 21.55 15.08 -11.41
N ARG A 351 21.50 14.00 -10.64
CA ARG A 351 21.41 14.08 -9.19
C ARG A 351 22.55 14.90 -8.58
N THR A 352 22.17 15.78 -7.68
CA THR A 352 23.08 16.54 -6.82
C THR A 352 22.63 16.45 -5.37
N SER A 353 23.50 16.82 -4.43
CA SER A 353 23.10 17.01 -3.04
C SER A 353 22.09 18.16 -2.95
N ASN A 354 20.99 17.98 -2.21
CA ASN A 354 20.00 19.03 -1.99
C ASN A 354 20.49 20.03 -0.93
N PRO A 355 20.80 21.29 -1.29
CA PRO A 355 21.22 22.31 -0.33
C PRO A 355 20.06 22.82 0.54
N TYR A 356 18.79 22.61 0.11
CA TYR A 356 17.57 23.10 0.74
C TYR A 356 16.78 21.98 1.43
N ARG A 357 17.48 21.13 2.19
CA ARG A 357 16.87 19.99 2.88
C ARG A 357 15.79 20.42 3.86
N GLY A 358 14.64 19.77 3.77
CA GLY A 358 13.50 20.02 4.65
C GLY A 358 12.74 21.32 4.35
N TYR A 359 13.07 22.07 3.29
CA TYR A 359 12.36 23.29 2.93
C TYR A 359 10.95 23.01 2.45
N LEU A 360 10.78 22.01 1.60
CA LEU A 360 9.48 21.63 1.07
C LEU A 360 8.53 21.21 2.20
N SER A 361 9.01 20.38 3.13
CA SER A 361 8.22 19.96 4.29
C SER A 361 7.96 21.09 5.29
N ALA A 362 8.84 22.07 5.38
CA ALA A 362 8.64 23.25 6.22
C ALA A 362 7.51 24.14 5.69
N VAL A 363 7.38 24.26 4.37
CA VAL A 363 6.35 25.08 3.71
C VAL A 363 5.02 24.34 3.62
N LEU A 364 5.02 23.07 3.22
CA LEU A 364 3.80 22.31 2.89
C LEU A 364 3.33 21.38 4.03
N GLY A 365 4.13 21.23 5.07
CA GLY A 365 3.80 20.37 6.20
C GLY A 365 4.00 18.88 5.96
N SER A 366 3.52 18.08 6.92
CA SER A 366 3.77 16.64 6.99
C SER A 366 3.31 15.80 5.78
N PRO A 367 2.23 16.12 5.03
CA PRO A 367 1.82 15.33 3.88
C PRO A 367 2.89 15.24 2.79
N PHE A 368 3.76 16.23 2.67
CA PHE A 368 4.81 16.31 1.65
C PHE A 368 6.22 16.05 2.19
N THR A 369 6.32 15.46 3.37
CA THR A 369 7.62 15.08 3.94
C THR A 369 8.18 13.84 3.26
N VAL A 370 9.41 13.94 2.76
CA VAL A 370 10.22 12.84 2.23
C VAL A 370 11.66 12.98 2.74
N THR A 371 12.48 11.95 2.56
CA THR A 371 13.93 12.06 2.81
C THR A 371 14.56 12.76 1.61
N ASP A 372 14.73 14.08 1.68
CA ASP A 372 15.14 14.97 0.57
C ASP A 372 16.64 15.30 0.57
N THR A 373 17.50 14.31 0.74
CA THR A 373 18.96 14.49 0.76
C THR A 373 19.55 14.84 -0.60
N SER A 374 18.84 14.48 -1.66
CA SER A 374 19.27 14.67 -3.05
C SER A 374 18.17 15.34 -3.88
N CYS A 375 18.56 15.97 -5.00
CA CYS A 375 17.64 16.51 -5.98
C CYS A 375 18.17 16.37 -7.41
N ALA A 376 17.25 16.39 -8.37
CA ALA A 376 17.54 16.41 -9.81
C ALA A 376 16.51 17.26 -10.56
N VAL A 377 16.81 17.68 -11.79
CA VAL A 377 15.82 18.25 -12.71
C VAL A 377 15.53 17.21 -13.80
N VAL A 378 14.31 16.76 -13.86
CA VAL A 378 13.82 15.74 -14.79
C VAL A 378 12.94 16.38 -15.85
N GLY A 379 13.22 16.08 -17.13
CA GLY A 379 12.66 16.86 -18.21
C GLY A 379 13.16 18.32 -18.14
N ASP A 380 12.27 19.26 -18.43
CA ASP A 380 12.59 20.69 -18.35
C ASP A 380 11.79 21.43 -17.26
N ARG A 381 10.85 20.78 -16.61
CA ARG A 381 9.88 21.41 -15.70
C ARG A 381 9.67 20.73 -14.36
N TRP A 382 10.34 19.63 -14.06
CA TRP A 382 10.18 18.94 -12.81
C TRP A 382 11.45 18.91 -11.97
N MET A 383 11.36 19.38 -10.76
CA MET A 383 12.40 19.19 -9.76
C MET A 383 12.01 18.08 -8.81
N VAL A 384 12.86 17.06 -8.70
CA VAL A 384 12.63 15.84 -7.92
C VAL A 384 13.52 15.88 -6.68
N PHE A 385 12.96 15.53 -5.54
CA PHE A 385 13.61 15.44 -4.24
C PHE A 385 13.41 14.06 -3.64
N GLY A 386 14.46 13.48 -3.08
CA GLY A 386 14.42 12.17 -2.45
C GLY A 386 15.74 11.83 -1.79
N ASP A 387 15.89 10.57 -1.35
CA ASP A 387 17.22 10.03 -1.07
C ASP A 387 17.99 9.80 -2.39
N GLY A 388 19.30 9.52 -2.31
CA GLY A 388 20.12 9.32 -3.49
C GLY A 388 19.56 8.25 -4.42
N PRO A 389 19.33 7.02 -3.94
CA PRO A 389 18.79 5.94 -4.75
C PRO A 389 17.41 6.23 -5.35
N ALA A 390 16.51 6.93 -4.62
CA ALA A 390 15.20 7.30 -5.14
C ALA A 390 15.30 8.29 -6.30
N VAL A 391 16.16 9.30 -6.16
CA VAL A 391 16.37 10.31 -7.22
C VAL A 391 17.05 9.68 -8.44
N ASP A 392 18.05 8.81 -8.25
CA ASP A 392 18.72 8.09 -9.35
C ASP A 392 17.75 7.21 -10.12
N ALA A 393 17.00 6.38 -9.42
CA ALA A 393 16.00 5.50 -10.04
C ALA A 393 14.92 6.29 -10.79
N PHE A 394 14.55 7.47 -10.30
CA PHE A 394 13.56 8.34 -10.93
C PHE A 394 14.11 9.07 -12.15
N ALA A 395 15.39 9.46 -12.11
CA ALA A 395 16.07 10.19 -13.20
C ALA A 395 16.52 9.27 -14.33
N ASP A 396 16.45 7.95 -14.18
CA ASP A 396 16.79 7.00 -15.23
C ASP A 396 15.81 7.13 -16.40
N LYS A 397 16.35 7.24 -17.62
CA LYS A 397 15.53 7.42 -18.83
C LYS A 397 14.60 6.25 -19.13
N GLN A 398 14.94 5.04 -18.69
CA GLN A 398 14.10 3.86 -18.90
C GLN A 398 12.75 3.94 -18.15
N PHE A 399 12.74 4.56 -16.97
CA PHE A 399 11.50 4.82 -16.23
C PHE A 399 10.58 5.82 -16.91
N LEU A 400 11.12 6.74 -17.71
CA LEU A 400 10.35 7.78 -18.41
C LEU A 400 9.81 7.33 -19.76
N GLU A 401 10.22 6.17 -20.27
CA GLU A 401 9.66 5.58 -21.49
C GLU A 401 8.21 5.17 -21.31
N TYR A 402 7.87 4.72 -20.09
CA TYR A 402 6.50 4.34 -19.69
C TYR A 402 6.14 4.98 -18.37
N THR A 403 5.12 5.80 -18.41
CA THR A 403 4.71 6.62 -17.29
C THR A 403 3.39 6.15 -16.68
N LEU A 404 3.02 6.73 -15.55
CA LEU A 404 1.71 6.53 -14.97
C LEU A 404 0.58 6.94 -15.91
N LYS A 405 0.83 7.89 -16.85
CA LYS A 405 -0.14 8.29 -17.88
C LYS A 405 -0.51 7.10 -18.79
N ASP A 406 0.51 6.34 -19.21
CA ASP A 406 0.28 5.15 -20.05
C ASP A 406 -0.54 4.11 -19.30
N ARG A 407 -0.22 3.91 -18.01
CA ARG A 407 -0.97 2.99 -17.15
C ARG A 407 -2.43 3.40 -16.95
N LEU A 408 -2.69 4.68 -16.71
CA LEU A 408 -4.05 5.22 -16.58
C LEU A 408 -4.82 5.09 -17.89
N SER A 409 -4.14 5.32 -19.04
CA SER A 409 -4.70 5.12 -20.36
C SER A 409 -5.07 3.65 -20.61
N ASP A 410 -4.17 2.72 -20.29
CA ASP A 410 -4.41 1.28 -20.42
C ASP A 410 -5.60 0.80 -19.57
N ALA A 411 -5.79 1.42 -18.40
CA ALA A 411 -6.91 1.14 -17.50
C ALA A 411 -8.18 1.95 -17.83
N SER A 412 -8.15 2.81 -18.86
CA SER A 412 -9.24 3.75 -19.21
C SER A 412 -9.65 4.66 -18.04
N VAL A 413 -8.68 5.03 -17.19
CA VAL A 413 -8.89 5.92 -16.05
C VAL A 413 -8.48 7.32 -16.41
N SER A 414 -9.38 8.29 -16.25
CA SER A 414 -9.07 9.72 -16.38
C SER A 414 -9.00 10.38 -15.01
N LEU A 415 -8.04 11.29 -14.84
CA LEU A 415 -7.98 12.15 -13.67
C LEU A 415 -8.75 13.45 -13.97
N PRO A 416 -9.79 13.79 -13.18
CA PRO A 416 -10.47 15.06 -13.36
C PRO A 416 -9.59 16.22 -12.92
N SER A 417 -9.81 17.41 -13.47
CA SER A 417 -9.21 18.64 -12.94
C SER A 417 -9.57 18.80 -11.47
N ALA A 418 -8.58 19.08 -10.64
CA ALA A 418 -8.75 19.19 -9.19
C ALA A 418 -7.68 20.11 -8.57
N SER A 419 -7.98 20.65 -7.40
CA SER A 419 -7.01 21.39 -6.59
C SER A 419 -6.08 20.43 -5.84
N LEU A 420 -6.60 19.25 -5.49
CA LEU A 420 -5.82 18.16 -4.90
C LEU A 420 -6.27 16.83 -5.48
N THR A 421 -5.31 16.02 -5.92
CA THR A 421 -5.55 14.67 -6.42
C THR A 421 -4.74 13.67 -5.63
N ALA A 422 -5.37 12.61 -5.15
CA ALA A 422 -4.68 11.44 -4.59
C ALA A 422 -4.97 10.22 -5.45
N TYR A 423 -3.92 9.57 -5.89
CA TYR A 423 -3.92 8.32 -6.64
C TYR A 423 -3.35 7.21 -5.77
N ASN A 424 -3.95 6.05 -5.83
CA ASN A 424 -3.44 4.85 -5.20
C ASN A 424 -3.67 3.61 -6.06
N SER A 425 -2.64 2.81 -6.23
CA SER A 425 -2.72 1.49 -6.82
C SER A 425 -2.41 0.43 -5.77
N PHE A 426 -3.44 -0.15 -5.20
CA PHE A 426 -3.28 -1.20 -4.17
C PHE A 426 -2.49 -2.41 -4.66
N SER A 427 -2.44 -2.64 -5.98
CA SER A 427 -1.66 -3.73 -6.56
C SER A 427 -0.16 -3.53 -6.47
N GLU A 428 0.29 -2.28 -6.55
CA GLU A 428 1.70 -1.91 -6.46
C GLU A 428 2.15 -1.59 -5.03
N ASN A 429 1.19 -1.47 -4.12
CA ASN A 429 1.45 -1.17 -2.72
C ASN A 429 0.55 -2.02 -1.80
N PRO A 430 0.70 -3.36 -1.82
CA PRO A 430 -0.12 -4.27 -1.03
C PRO A 430 0.03 -4.07 0.48
N GLU A 431 1.16 -3.49 0.92
CA GLU A 431 1.42 -3.19 2.33
C GLU A 431 0.77 -1.89 2.82
N MET A 432 0.04 -1.18 1.95
CA MET A 432 -0.56 0.09 2.31
C MET A 432 -1.47 -0.04 3.55
N ALA A 433 -2.27 -1.10 3.64
CA ALA A 433 -3.14 -1.31 4.78
C ALA A 433 -2.35 -1.48 6.09
N SER A 434 -1.21 -2.19 6.06
CA SER A 434 -0.32 -2.35 7.22
C SER A 434 0.41 -1.07 7.59
N ARG A 435 0.65 -0.18 6.62
CA ARG A 435 1.21 1.15 6.87
C ARG A 435 0.21 2.11 7.50
N LEU A 436 -1.11 1.89 7.27
CA LEU A 436 -2.18 2.77 7.72
C LEU A 436 -2.76 2.36 9.08
N PHE A 437 -2.86 1.07 9.31
CA PHE A 437 -3.50 0.50 10.49
C PHE A 437 -2.60 -0.55 11.13
N SER A 438 -2.84 -0.84 12.40
CA SER A 438 -2.16 -1.89 13.15
C SER A 438 -3.15 -3.00 13.57
N GLY A 439 -2.61 -4.21 13.79
CA GLY A 439 -3.35 -5.35 14.29
C GLY A 439 -4.44 -5.86 13.35
N GLU A 440 -5.52 -6.37 13.91
CA GLU A 440 -6.60 -7.06 13.20
C GLU A 440 -7.25 -6.21 12.08
N LEU A 441 -7.30 -4.89 12.25
CA LEU A 441 -7.84 -3.98 11.22
C LEU A 441 -6.95 -3.93 9.99
N SER A 442 -5.62 -3.95 10.17
CA SER A 442 -4.64 -4.06 9.09
C SER A 442 -4.83 -5.34 8.28
N ASP A 443 -4.98 -6.48 8.96
CA ASP A 443 -5.11 -7.79 8.31
C ASP A 443 -6.42 -7.87 7.51
N LYS A 444 -7.52 -7.40 8.08
CA LYS A 444 -8.84 -7.37 7.42
C LYS A 444 -8.85 -6.47 6.19
N LEU A 445 -8.28 -5.27 6.29
CA LEU A 445 -8.17 -4.34 5.16
C LEU A 445 -7.24 -4.89 4.08
N SER A 446 -6.13 -5.50 4.45
CA SER A 446 -5.20 -6.12 3.49
C SER A 446 -5.84 -7.30 2.76
N ALA A 447 -6.56 -8.16 3.47
CA ALA A 447 -7.31 -9.27 2.88
C ALA A 447 -8.40 -8.75 1.93
N PHE A 448 -9.10 -7.70 2.35
CA PHE A 448 -10.13 -7.04 1.58
C PHE A 448 -9.58 -6.41 0.28
N VAL A 449 -8.55 -5.55 0.37
CA VAL A 449 -7.91 -4.92 -0.78
C VAL A 449 -7.42 -5.97 -1.79
N ARG A 450 -6.86 -7.09 -1.30
CA ARG A 450 -6.45 -8.21 -2.15
C ARG A 450 -7.61 -8.94 -2.80
N GLY A 451 -8.70 -9.16 -2.05
CA GLY A 451 -9.87 -9.91 -2.54
C GLY A 451 -10.76 -9.12 -3.49
N ALA A 452 -10.79 -7.81 -3.36
CA ALA A 452 -11.74 -6.96 -4.07
C ALA A 452 -11.40 -6.69 -5.54
N GLY A 453 -10.13 -6.82 -5.92
CA GLY A 453 -9.69 -6.62 -7.31
C GLY A 453 -9.76 -5.18 -7.81
N TYR A 454 -9.87 -4.17 -6.92
CA TYR A 454 -9.86 -2.78 -7.31
C TYR A 454 -8.45 -2.21 -7.33
N ALA A 455 -8.11 -1.57 -8.43
CA ALA A 455 -6.94 -0.72 -8.60
C ALA A 455 -7.02 -0.05 -9.98
N PRO A 456 -6.83 1.24 -10.09
CA PRO A 456 -6.50 2.19 -9.04
C PRO A 456 -7.71 2.79 -8.31
N ALA A 457 -7.43 3.54 -7.22
CA ALA A 457 -8.36 4.43 -6.55
C ALA A 457 -7.90 5.88 -6.77
N VAL A 458 -8.83 6.74 -7.15
CA VAL A 458 -8.58 8.17 -7.36
C VAL A 458 -9.51 8.99 -6.47
N PHE A 459 -8.91 9.89 -5.69
CA PHE A 459 -9.62 10.93 -4.95
C PHE A 459 -9.28 12.28 -5.57
N SER A 460 -10.27 13.11 -5.86
CA SER A 460 -10.09 14.45 -6.42
C SER A 460 -10.90 15.45 -5.62
N LEU A 461 -10.26 16.54 -5.17
CA LEU A 461 -10.85 17.60 -4.38
C LEU A 461 -10.75 18.92 -5.16
N ASP A 462 -11.86 19.58 -5.34
CA ASP A 462 -11.98 20.91 -5.95
C ASP A 462 -12.20 21.96 -4.84
N LEU A 463 -11.24 22.86 -4.69
CA LEU A 463 -11.23 23.99 -3.75
C LEU A 463 -11.52 25.35 -4.46
N SER A 464 -11.72 25.34 -5.77
CA SER A 464 -11.88 26.56 -6.55
C SER A 464 -13.20 27.30 -6.30
N SER A 465 -14.19 26.60 -5.72
CA SER A 465 -15.52 27.14 -5.42
C SER A 465 -15.74 27.37 -3.93
N ASP A 466 -16.79 28.14 -3.59
CA ASP A 466 -17.22 28.38 -2.20
C ASP A 466 -17.72 27.11 -1.49
N ARG A 467 -18.01 26.06 -2.25
CA ARG A 467 -18.43 24.76 -1.76
C ARG A 467 -17.46 23.69 -2.25
N PRO A 468 -16.38 23.45 -1.52
CA PRO A 468 -15.43 22.40 -1.87
C PRO A 468 -16.13 21.07 -2.08
N SER A 469 -15.88 20.46 -3.22
CA SER A 469 -16.45 19.16 -3.59
C SER A 469 -15.38 18.17 -3.92
N TYR A 470 -15.65 16.90 -3.67
CA TYR A 470 -14.68 15.84 -4.01
C TYR A 470 -15.37 14.66 -4.68
N ARG A 471 -14.55 13.90 -5.40
CA ARG A 471 -14.95 12.66 -6.05
C ARG A 471 -13.99 11.56 -5.61
N ILE A 472 -14.55 10.37 -5.42
CA ILE A 472 -13.77 9.16 -5.25
C ILE A 472 -14.16 8.22 -6.38
N ARG A 473 -13.17 7.74 -7.11
CA ARG A 473 -13.35 6.74 -8.14
C ARG A 473 -12.49 5.52 -7.79
N LEU A 474 -13.10 4.35 -7.80
CA LEU A 474 -12.46 3.06 -7.64
C LEU A 474 -12.65 2.29 -8.93
N ASP A 475 -11.58 1.94 -9.60
CA ASP A 475 -11.62 1.16 -10.83
C ASP A 475 -11.32 -0.31 -10.53
N LYS A 476 -12.14 -1.21 -11.05
CA LYS A 476 -11.83 -2.64 -11.04
C LYS A 476 -10.61 -2.87 -11.93
N ARG A 477 -9.73 -3.76 -11.52
CA ARG A 477 -8.65 -4.16 -12.40
C ARG A 477 -9.25 -4.60 -13.73
N ALA A 478 -8.78 -3.98 -14.79
CA ALA A 478 -9.02 -4.49 -16.13
C ALA A 478 -8.44 -5.90 -16.21
N LEU A 479 -9.30 -6.90 -16.15
CA LEU A 479 -8.93 -8.31 -16.17
C LEU A 479 -8.64 -8.82 -17.57
N LYS A 480 -8.85 -7.98 -18.61
CA LYS A 480 -8.68 -8.32 -20.01
C LYS A 480 -7.83 -7.25 -20.70
N GLY A 481 -6.68 -7.65 -21.18
CA GLY A 481 -5.97 -6.93 -22.24
C GLY A 481 -5.03 -5.80 -21.79
N THR A 482 -4.75 -5.60 -20.53
CA THR A 482 -3.69 -4.66 -20.10
C THR A 482 -2.36 -5.16 -20.65
N LYS A 483 -1.75 -4.41 -21.56
CA LYS A 483 -0.36 -4.62 -21.93
C LYS A 483 0.49 -4.29 -20.72
N VAL A 484 0.78 -5.26 -19.90
CA VAL A 484 1.71 -5.11 -18.80
C VAL A 484 3.10 -5.09 -19.41
N GLN A 485 3.77 -3.98 -19.26
CA GLN A 485 5.17 -3.91 -19.62
C GLN A 485 5.99 -4.61 -18.56
N VAL A 486 6.78 -5.52 -19.03
CA VAL A 486 7.81 -6.16 -18.23
C VAL A 486 9.02 -5.26 -18.35
N LEU A 487 9.30 -4.51 -17.29
CA LEU A 487 10.55 -3.75 -17.20
C LEU A 487 11.70 -4.75 -17.10
N GLU A 488 12.65 -4.64 -17.99
CA GLU A 488 13.91 -5.35 -17.87
C GLU A 488 14.63 -4.80 -16.63
N ARG A 489 14.82 -5.66 -15.62
CA ARG A 489 15.51 -5.27 -14.38
C ARG A 489 17.01 -5.24 -14.59
N ASP A 490 17.72 -4.52 -13.70
CA ASP A 490 19.18 -4.55 -13.62
C ASP A 490 19.69 -5.99 -13.73
N THR A 491 20.55 -6.24 -14.74
CA THR A 491 21.14 -7.54 -15.02
C THR A 491 22.35 -7.87 -14.14
N THR A 492 22.78 -6.94 -13.28
CA THR A 492 23.93 -7.14 -12.39
C THR A 492 23.65 -8.23 -11.35
N VAL A 493 24.40 -9.30 -11.37
CA VAL A 493 24.34 -10.35 -10.34
C VAL A 493 25.18 -9.92 -9.14
N VAL A 494 24.54 -9.80 -7.99
CA VAL A 494 25.24 -9.47 -6.74
C VAL A 494 25.96 -10.71 -6.21
N VAL A 495 27.28 -10.68 -6.16
CA VAL A 495 28.11 -11.71 -5.56
C VAL A 495 28.51 -11.24 -4.15
N PRO A 496 27.98 -11.85 -3.08
CA PRO A 496 28.31 -11.46 -1.72
C PRO A 496 29.82 -11.59 -1.43
N THR A 497 30.37 -10.61 -0.75
CA THR A 497 31.80 -10.59 -0.34
C THR A 497 31.97 -10.54 1.17
N GLY A 498 30.87 -10.60 1.92
CA GLY A 498 30.85 -10.41 3.37
C GLY A 498 31.29 -11.62 4.17
N LEU A 499 31.09 -11.51 5.49
CA LEU A 499 31.34 -12.60 6.42
C LEU A 499 30.33 -13.73 6.17
N PHE A 500 30.84 -14.95 5.91
CA PHE A 500 29.99 -16.14 5.72
C PHE A 500 29.87 -16.89 7.03
N PRO A 501 28.65 -17.09 7.56
CA PRO A 501 28.46 -17.86 8.80
C PRO A 501 28.74 -19.35 8.56
N VAL A 502 29.62 -19.93 9.38
CA VAL A 502 29.97 -21.35 9.32
C VAL A 502 29.87 -21.99 10.70
N GLN A 503 29.43 -23.24 10.73
CA GLN A 503 29.17 -23.92 11.99
C GLN A 503 30.46 -24.48 12.58
N ASN A 504 30.74 -24.14 13.84
CA ASN A 504 31.73 -24.82 14.64
C ASN A 504 31.10 -26.02 15.37
N TYR A 505 31.19 -27.22 14.79
CA TYR A 505 30.55 -28.42 15.32
C TYR A 505 31.12 -28.85 16.70
N THR A 506 32.30 -28.35 17.11
CA THR A 506 32.90 -28.67 18.42
C THR A 506 32.25 -27.85 19.54
N THR A 507 31.92 -26.60 19.30
CA THR A 507 31.34 -25.69 20.31
C THR A 507 29.85 -25.43 20.11
N GLY A 508 29.28 -25.81 18.96
CA GLY A 508 27.91 -25.48 18.55
C GLY A 508 27.71 -24.03 18.18
N LYS A 509 28.76 -23.21 18.19
CA LYS A 509 28.70 -21.77 17.91
C LYS A 509 28.94 -21.47 16.43
N THR A 510 28.58 -20.24 16.00
CA THR A 510 28.84 -19.77 14.64
C THR A 510 30.19 -19.09 14.57
N ASN A 511 31.03 -19.53 13.65
CA ASN A 511 32.22 -18.84 13.22
C ASN A 511 31.95 -18.11 11.92
N TYR A 512 32.87 -17.24 11.48
CA TYR A 512 32.74 -16.46 10.26
C TYR A 512 33.92 -16.64 9.34
N LEU A 513 33.68 -17.21 8.16
CA LEU A 513 34.67 -17.33 7.11
C LEU A 513 34.56 -16.10 6.18
N TYR A 514 35.72 -15.54 5.82
CA TYR A 514 35.77 -14.40 4.92
C TYR A 514 37.07 -14.40 4.12
N GLN A 515 37.09 -13.58 3.08
CA GLN A 515 38.31 -13.35 2.29
C GLN A 515 38.80 -11.93 2.51
N ASN A 516 40.03 -11.73 2.88
CA ASN A 516 40.63 -10.42 3.08
C ASN A 516 41.06 -9.78 1.74
N ASP A 517 41.58 -8.54 1.80
CA ASP A 517 42.03 -7.79 0.62
C ASP A 517 43.20 -8.43 -0.13
N HIS A 518 43.97 -9.27 0.56
CA HIS A 518 45.08 -10.06 -0.01
C HIS A 518 44.62 -11.43 -0.53
N LEU A 519 43.33 -11.63 -0.69
CA LEU A 519 42.70 -12.88 -1.11
C LEU A 519 42.87 -14.07 -0.14
N SER A 520 43.52 -13.89 1.02
CA SER A 520 43.59 -14.97 2.01
C SER A 520 42.24 -15.33 2.57
N ILE A 521 41.93 -16.62 2.71
CA ILE A 521 40.72 -17.11 3.38
C ILE A 521 41.00 -17.12 4.88
N CYS A 522 40.18 -16.46 5.64
CA CYS A 522 40.30 -16.28 7.07
C CYS A 522 39.07 -16.82 7.80
N LEU A 523 39.26 -17.36 8.99
CA LEU A 523 38.18 -17.76 9.89
C LEU A 523 38.29 -16.98 11.20
N ASN A 524 37.21 -16.36 11.61
CA ASN A 524 37.03 -15.73 12.91
C ASN A 524 36.06 -16.56 13.77
N ASP A 525 36.25 -16.51 15.09
CA ASP A 525 35.26 -17.05 16.03
C ASP A 525 34.04 -16.16 16.17
N GLU A 526 33.10 -16.53 17.02
CA GLU A 526 31.86 -15.80 17.30
C GLU A 526 32.08 -14.38 17.86
N ASN A 527 33.24 -14.08 18.40
CA ASN A 527 33.62 -12.78 18.97
C ASN A 527 34.44 -11.94 17.98
N GLY A 528 34.66 -12.42 16.75
CA GLY A 528 35.47 -11.76 15.74
C GLY A 528 36.97 -11.96 15.89
N LYS A 529 37.46 -12.84 16.82
CA LYS A 529 38.87 -13.15 16.99
C LYS A 529 39.31 -14.12 15.91
N GLY A 530 40.46 -13.84 15.27
CA GLY A 530 41.05 -14.70 14.25
C GLY A 530 41.40 -16.09 14.77
N VAL A 531 40.98 -17.11 14.05
CA VAL A 531 41.28 -18.52 14.35
C VAL A 531 42.41 -19.01 13.46
N TRP A 532 42.28 -18.78 12.15
CA TRP A 532 43.34 -19.09 11.17
C TRP A 532 43.15 -18.24 9.89
N GLY A 533 44.20 -18.18 9.08
CA GLY A 533 44.16 -17.59 7.73
C GLY A 533 45.10 -18.39 6.82
N ILE A 534 44.64 -18.67 5.60
CA ILE A 534 45.40 -19.43 4.59
C ILE A 534 45.52 -18.59 3.32
N PRO A 535 46.69 -18.56 2.67
CA PRO A 535 46.86 -17.88 1.39
C PRO A 535 45.95 -18.51 0.32
N PHE A 536 45.31 -17.66 -0.48
CA PHE A 536 44.48 -18.08 -1.60
C PHE A 536 44.67 -17.13 -2.77
N LYS A 537 44.33 -17.53 -4.01
CA LYS A 537 44.69 -16.75 -5.20
C LYS A 537 43.50 -16.22 -5.99
N GLU A 538 42.28 -16.76 -5.74
CA GLU A 538 41.11 -16.45 -6.50
C GLU A 538 40.02 -15.88 -5.58
N ARG A 539 39.10 -15.10 -6.11
CA ARG A 539 37.95 -14.57 -5.34
C ARG A 539 36.91 -15.65 -5.13
N LEU A 540 36.33 -15.67 -3.93
CA LEU A 540 35.18 -16.52 -3.61
C LEU A 540 33.96 -16.09 -4.45
N CYS A 541 33.16 -17.06 -4.88
CA CYS A 541 31.96 -16.84 -5.69
C CYS A 541 30.71 -16.60 -4.85
N GLY A 542 30.83 -15.93 -3.70
CA GLY A 542 29.73 -15.34 -2.93
C GLY A 542 28.97 -16.27 -1.98
N ARG A 543 29.34 -17.56 -1.86
CA ARG A 543 28.73 -18.46 -0.86
C ARG A 543 29.73 -19.44 -0.26
N VAL A 544 29.45 -19.79 1.00
CA VAL A 544 30.14 -20.86 1.71
C VAL A 544 29.09 -21.72 2.39
N GLU A 545 29.09 -23.02 2.08
CA GLU A 545 28.11 -23.97 2.59
C GLU A 545 28.71 -24.89 3.65
N ASN A 546 27.92 -25.21 4.67
CA ASN A 546 28.28 -26.15 5.72
C ASN A 546 27.86 -27.57 5.30
N ILE A 547 28.78 -28.47 5.08
CA ILE A 547 28.48 -29.85 4.70
C ILE A 547 29.18 -30.86 5.63
N ASP A 548 28.51 -31.98 5.86
CA ASP A 548 29.13 -33.13 6.52
C ASP A 548 29.58 -34.13 5.45
N TYR A 549 30.75 -33.85 4.87
CA TYR A 549 31.30 -34.66 3.76
C TYR A 549 31.58 -36.09 4.15
N TYR A 550 32.01 -36.31 5.39
CA TYR A 550 32.36 -37.64 5.89
C TYR A 550 31.23 -38.40 6.57
N ASN A 551 30.04 -37.80 6.65
CA ASN A 551 28.87 -38.34 7.33
C ASN A 551 29.18 -38.79 8.78
N ASN A 552 29.88 -37.94 9.52
CA ASN A 552 30.34 -38.21 10.88
C ASN A 552 30.08 -37.06 11.86
N GLY A 553 29.22 -36.12 11.49
CA GLY A 553 28.84 -34.95 12.28
C GLY A 553 29.91 -33.85 12.30
N LYS A 554 31.03 -34.00 11.59
CA LYS A 554 32.06 -32.96 11.48
C LYS A 554 31.86 -32.16 10.22
N ILE A 555 31.62 -30.86 10.38
CA ILE A 555 31.32 -29.95 9.30
C ILE A 555 32.59 -29.48 8.59
N GLN A 556 32.52 -29.43 7.26
CA GLN A 556 33.48 -28.84 6.36
C GLN A 556 32.84 -27.67 5.62
N PHE A 557 33.68 -26.77 5.12
CA PHE A 557 33.27 -25.52 4.46
C PHE A 557 33.45 -25.64 2.93
N LEU A 558 32.33 -25.75 2.22
CA LEU A 558 32.32 -25.86 0.76
C LEU A 558 32.18 -24.47 0.15
N PHE A 559 33.02 -24.10 -0.80
CA PHE A 559 32.95 -22.86 -1.55
C PHE A 559 33.45 -23.03 -2.98
N ALA A 560 33.14 -22.08 -3.84
CA ALA A 560 33.65 -22.03 -5.22
C ALA A 560 34.55 -20.82 -5.44
N ALA A 561 35.57 -21.01 -6.26
CA ALA A 561 36.42 -19.95 -6.78
C ALA A 561 36.92 -20.34 -8.19
N GLY A 562 36.97 -19.38 -9.12
CA GLY A 562 37.30 -19.66 -10.51
C GLY A 562 36.32 -20.66 -11.16
N SER A 563 36.85 -21.82 -11.56
CA SER A 563 36.06 -22.95 -12.12
C SER A 563 36.05 -24.20 -11.22
N LYS A 564 36.26 -24.02 -9.93
CA LYS A 564 36.51 -25.14 -9.03
C LYS A 564 35.66 -25.05 -7.76
N LEU A 565 35.34 -26.24 -7.19
CA LEU A 565 34.82 -26.38 -5.84
C LEU A 565 35.97 -26.72 -4.89
N TYR A 566 36.00 -26.08 -3.74
CA TYR A 566 36.99 -26.27 -2.68
C TYR A 566 36.30 -26.70 -1.41
N LEU A 567 36.97 -27.50 -0.62
CA LEU A 567 36.47 -27.96 0.66
C LEU A 567 37.57 -27.85 1.73
N LEU A 568 37.28 -27.11 2.81
CA LEU A 568 38.15 -26.93 3.97
C LEU A 568 37.55 -27.58 5.20
N ASP A 569 38.39 -28.16 6.03
CA ASP A 569 37.96 -28.54 7.38
C ASP A 569 37.97 -27.33 8.34
N ARG A 570 37.47 -27.52 9.54
CA ARG A 570 37.40 -26.47 10.57
C ARG A 570 38.79 -25.92 10.96
N LEU A 571 39.86 -26.68 10.76
CA LEU A 571 41.23 -26.28 11.10
C LEU A 571 41.97 -25.57 9.95
N GLY A 572 41.30 -25.41 8.79
CA GLY A 572 41.87 -24.78 7.61
C GLY A 572 42.66 -25.73 6.71
N HIS A 573 42.49 -27.04 6.90
CA HIS A 573 43.15 -28.01 6.02
C HIS A 573 42.28 -28.37 4.83
N TRP A 574 42.88 -28.51 3.66
CA TRP A 574 42.23 -28.97 2.45
C TRP A 574 41.78 -30.43 2.60
N VAL A 575 40.54 -30.69 2.24
CA VAL A 575 39.96 -32.02 2.22
C VAL A 575 40.48 -32.77 0.98
N ASN A 576 40.91 -34.03 1.16
CA ASN A 576 41.41 -34.84 0.06
C ASN A 576 40.35 -35.05 -1.02
N GLY A 577 40.76 -34.96 -2.28
CA GLY A 577 39.83 -35.00 -3.44
C GLY A 577 39.36 -33.64 -3.91
N PHE A 578 39.72 -32.54 -3.21
CA PHE A 578 39.48 -31.19 -3.63
C PHE A 578 40.77 -30.43 -3.98
N PRO A 579 40.73 -29.42 -4.87
CA PRO A 579 39.55 -28.91 -5.53
C PRO A 579 38.98 -29.83 -6.62
N ALA A 580 37.64 -29.81 -6.80
CA ALA A 580 36.95 -30.51 -7.87
C ALA A 580 36.69 -29.53 -9.03
N GLU A 581 37.00 -29.96 -10.27
CA GLU A 581 36.82 -29.12 -11.47
C GLU A 581 35.38 -29.10 -11.95
N LEU A 582 34.85 -27.90 -12.30
CA LEU A 582 33.49 -27.71 -12.83
C LEU A 582 33.48 -27.42 -14.35
N GLY A 583 34.63 -27.24 -14.96
CA GLY A 583 34.78 -27.04 -16.40
C GLY A 583 34.48 -25.64 -16.91
N LYS A 584 33.73 -24.80 -16.16
CA LYS A 584 33.37 -23.44 -16.50
C LYS A 584 33.57 -22.49 -15.31
N PRO A 585 33.89 -21.20 -15.57
CA PRO A 585 33.98 -20.20 -14.49
C PRO A 585 32.64 -20.02 -13.78
N VAL A 586 32.69 -20.05 -12.44
CA VAL A 586 31.54 -19.78 -11.58
C VAL A 586 31.38 -18.27 -11.38
N LEU A 587 30.15 -17.79 -11.45
CA LEU A 587 29.78 -16.42 -11.10
C LEU A 587 29.27 -16.34 -9.67
N LEU A 588 28.35 -17.25 -9.30
CA LEU A 588 27.72 -17.28 -7.98
C LEU A 588 27.53 -18.73 -7.52
N GLY A 589 27.89 -19.02 -6.29
CA GLY A 589 27.71 -20.35 -5.68
C GLY A 589 28.86 -20.75 -4.78
N PRO A 590 28.86 -22.01 -4.29
CA PRO A 590 27.83 -23.03 -4.50
C PRO A 590 26.60 -22.85 -3.62
N ALA A 591 25.48 -23.53 -3.95
CA ALA A 591 24.44 -23.90 -3.02
C ALA A 591 24.36 -25.42 -2.91
N ALA A 592 24.42 -25.95 -1.71
CA ALA A 592 24.37 -27.38 -1.47
C ALA A 592 23.03 -27.78 -0.83
N TYR A 593 22.38 -28.78 -1.42
CA TYR A 593 21.08 -29.28 -0.98
C TYR A 593 21.17 -30.76 -0.64
N ASP A 594 20.66 -31.13 0.53
CA ASP A 594 20.49 -32.53 0.94
C ASP A 594 19.00 -32.90 0.87
N PHE A 595 18.58 -33.49 -0.25
CA PHE A 595 17.19 -33.88 -0.44
C PHE A 595 16.79 -35.17 0.29
N THR A 596 17.73 -35.93 0.70
CA THR A 596 17.51 -37.25 1.32
C THR A 596 17.76 -37.30 2.83
N GLY A 597 18.42 -36.26 3.38
CA GLY A 597 18.90 -36.25 4.75
C GLY A 597 20.05 -37.25 5.02
N ALA A 598 20.62 -37.84 3.96
CA ALA A 598 21.69 -38.83 4.03
C ALA A 598 23.04 -38.24 3.62
N HIS A 599 23.18 -36.90 3.59
CA HIS A 599 24.39 -36.18 3.19
C HIS A 599 24.84 -36.42 1.74
N GLY A 600 23.91 -36.86 0.89
CA GLY A 600 24.08 -36.94 -0.57
C GLY A 600 23.84 -35.59 -1.23
N TYR A 601 24.80 -34.67 -1.11
CA TYR A 601 24.61 -33.28 -1.52
C TYR A 601 24.51 -33.11 -3.03
N THR A 602 23.46 -32.37 -3.45
CA THR A 602 23.33 -31.79 -4.77
C THR A 602 23.84 -30.36 -4.73
N VAL A 603 24.79 -30.02 -5.59
CA VAL A 603 25.46 -28.73 -5.66
C VAL A 603 25.00 -27.97 -6.90
N MET A 604 24.45 -26.76 -6.71
CA MET A 604 24.08 -25.86 -7.80
C MET A 604 25.03 -24.67 -7.85
N VAL A 605 25.43 -24.28 -9.05
CA VAL A 605 26.22 -23.08 -9.32
C VAL A 605 25.67 -22.32 -10.50
N LEU A 606 25.79 -21.00 -10.46
CA LEU A 606 25.56 -20.11 -11.60
C LEU A 606 26.91 -19.80 -12.25
N HIS A 607 27.06 -20.15 -13.51
CA HIS A 607 28.26 -19.85 -14.29
C HIS A 607 28.20 -18.42 -14.90
N LYS A 608 29.36 -17.88 -15.28
CA LYS A 608 29.48 -16.57 -15.92
C LYS A 608 28.77 -16.45 -17.27
N ASP A 609 28.48 -17.57 -17.91
CA ASP A 609 27.69 -17.67 -19.15
C ASP A 609 26.17 -17.72 -18.92
N ASN A 610 25.70 -17.35 -17.71
CA ASN A 610 24.31 -17.37 -17.30
C ASN A 610 23.66 -18.77 -17.28
N THR A 611 24.45 -19.85 -17.17
CA THR A 611 23.92 -21.21 -17.04
C THR A 611 23.95 -21.66 -15.58
N LEU A 612 22.84 -22.26 -15.11
CA LEU A 612 22.81 -22.99 -13.84
C LEU A 612 23.11 -24.46 -14.12
N GLU A 613 24.05 -24.98 -13.37
CA GLU A 613 24.50 -26.36 -13.50
C GLU A 613 24.47 -27.09 -12.17
N MET A 614 24.08 -28.38 -12.23
CA MET A 614 24.02 -29.29 -11.11
C MET A 614 25.24 -30.20 -11.09
N TYR A 615 25.82 -30.36 -9.91
CA TYR A 615 26.97 -31.23 -9.69
C TYR A 615 26.80 -32.05 -8.40
N ASN A 616 27.55 -33.15 -8.30
CA ASN A 616 27.86 -33.74 -7.03
C ASN A 616 29.08 -33.03 -6.41
N LEU A 617 29.49 -33.39 -5.20
CA LEU A 617 30.67 -32.80 -4.52
C LEU A 617 31.99 -33.00 -5.28
N HIS A 618 32.06 -33.96 -6.18
CA HIS A 618 33.27 -34.24 -7.01
C HIS A 618 33.26 -33.51 -8.35
N GLY A 619 32.34 -32.58 -8.57
CA GLY A 619 32.25 -31.80 -9.80
C GLY A 619 31.63 -32.56 -10.99
N GLN A 620 31.00 -33.69 -10.77
CA GLN A 620 30.38 -34.50 -11.82
C GLN A 620 28.90 -34.14 -11.93
N LYS A 621 28.41 -34.01 -13.17
CA LYS A 621 26.98 -33.77 -13.45
C LYS A 621 26.20 -35.08 -13.44
N PRO A 622 25.00 -35.13 -12.85
CA PRO A 622 24.10 -36.26 -13.01
C PRO A 622 23.82 -36.54 -14.48
N ALA A 623 23.71 -37.82 -14.87
CA ALA A 623 23.46 -38.18 -16.27
C ALA A 623 22.11 -37.67 -16.83
N SER A 624 21.13 -37.52 -15.97
CA SER A 624 19.81 -36.96 -16.32
C SER A 624 19.80 -35.43 -16.45
N TRP A 625 20.84 -34.74 -15.97
CA TRP A 625 20.87 -33.29 -15.92
C TRP A 625 21.02 -32.65 -17.30
N GLN A 626 20.06 -31.81 -17.69
CA GLN A 626 20.00 -31.15 -18.99
C GLN A 626 20.51 -29.69 -18.98
N GLY A 627 20.87 -29.19 -17.80
CA GLY A 627 21.20 -27.78 -17.60
C GLY A 627 19.98 -26.89 -17.52
N ILE A 628 20.15 -25.71 -16.92
CA ILE A 628 19.13 -24.64 -16.96
C ILE A 628 19.74 -23.43 -17.65
N ARG A 629 19.09 -23.01 -18.75
CA ARG A 629 19.41 -21.78 -19.49
C ARG A 629 18.20 -20.89 -19.49
N ALA A 630 18.18 -19.95 -18.54
CA ALA A 630 17.10 -18.97 -18.53
C ALA A 630 17.26 -17.98 -19.69
N PRO A 631 16.13 -17.52 -20.28
CA PRO A 631 16.16 -16.53 -21.37
C PRO A 631 16.69 -15.18 -20.93
N GLU A 632 16.55 -14.84 -19.63
CA GLU A 632 17.05 -13.59 -19.04
C GLU A 632 18.16 -13.88 -18.03
N THR A 633 18.81 -12.81 -17.54
CA THR A 633 19.86 -12.92 -16.54
C THR A 633 19.35 -13.53 -15.24
N VAL A 634 19.96 -14.63 -14.79
CA VAL A 634 19.67 -15.28 -13.51
C VAL A 634 20.26 -14.45 -12.38
N LYS A 635 19.44 -14.08 -11.39
CA LYS A 635 19.82 -13.16 -10.30
C LYS A 635 20.26 -13.86 -9.02
N SER A 636 19.89 -15.12 -8.82
CA SER A 636 20.22 -15.90 -7.62
C SER A 636 20.38 -17.38 -7.95
N LEU A 637 20.96 -18.12 -7.02
CA LEU A 637 20.92 -19.58 -7.09
C LEU A 637 19.49 -20.09 -6.96
N PRO A 638 19.14 -21.23 -7.59
CA PRO A 638 17.77 -21.73 -7.61
C PRO A 638 17.34 -22.22 -6.22
N GLU A 639 16.07 -22.05 -5.91
CA GLU A 639 15.45 -22.54 -4.69
C GLU A 639 14.66 -23.81 -5.00
N PRO A 640 14.80 -24.91 -4.19
CA PRO A 640 13.99 -26.09 -4.41
C PRO A 640 12.57 -25.89 -3.89
N VAL A 641 11.58 -26.38 -4.62
CA VAL A 641 10.19 -26.47 -4.18
C VAL A 641 9.67 -27.88 -4.39
N SER A 642 8.99 -28.45 -3.39
CA SER A 642 8.41 -29.79 -3.46
C SER A 642 6.90 -29.72 -3.72
N VAL A 643 6.45 -30.37 -4.79
CA VAL A 643 5.03 -30.41 -5.21
C VAL A 643 4.65 -31.85 -5.52
N GLY A 644 3.68 -32.40 -4.78
CA GLY A 644 3.21 -33.77 -5.01
C GLY A 644 4.29 -34.86 -4.88
N GLY A 645 5.28 -34.64 -3.99
CA GLY A 645 6.40 -35.56 -3.78
C GLY A 645 7.55 -35.47 -4.80
N LYS A 646 7.46 -34.54 -5.77
CA LYS A 646 8.52 -34.25 -6.73
C LYS A 646 9.18 -32.91 -6.38
N SER A 647 10.48 -32.81 -6.62
CA SER A 647 11.25 -31.56 -6.44
C SER A 647 11.37 -30.80 -7.76
N TYR A 648 11.31 -29.47 -7.68
CA TYR A 648 11.43 -28.56 -8.80
C TYR A 648 12.36 -27.41 -8.41
N TRP A 649 12.92 -26.72 -9.41
CA TRP A 649 13.78 -25.56 -9.20
C TRP A 649 13.03 -24.27 -9.51
N VAL A 650 13.04 -23.35 -8.56
CA VAL A 650 12.58 -21.97 -8.74
C VAL A 650 13.77 -21.11 -9.09
N VAL A 651 13.78 -20.54 -10.27
CA VAL A 651 14.85 -19.70 -10.82
C VAL A 651 14.35 -18.28 -10.97
N ARG A 652 15.05 -17.35 -10.32
CA ARG A 652 14.72 -15.94 -10.37
C ARG A 652 15.60 -15.24 -11.39
N THR A 653 14.98 -14.65 -12.41
CA THR A 653 15.68 -13.88 -13.44
C THR A 653 15.49 -12.36 -13.23
N SER A 654 16.18 -11.56 -14.02
CA SER A 654 16.01 -10.09 -14.02
C SER A 654 14.59 -9.66 -14.39
N VAL A 655 13.82 -10.53 -15.07
CA VAL A 655 12.50 -10.21 -15.62
C VAL A 655 11.38 -10.97 -14.93
N ARG A 656 11.56 -12.26 -14.62
CA ARG A 656 10.50 -13.14 -14.10
C ARG A 656 11.04 -14.28 -13.25
N THR A 657 10.14 -14.94 -12.55
CA THR A 657 10.42 -16.24 -11.90
C THR A 657 10.01 -17.37 -12.85
N LEU A 658 10.88 -18.35 -12.99
CA LEU A 658 10.67 -19.56 -13.79
C LEU A 658 10.74 -20.78 -12.88
N VAL A 659 9.95 -21.82 -13.21
CA VAL A 659 9.99 -23.10 -12.53
C VAL A 659 10.47 -24.17 -13.52
N TYR A 660 11.45 -24.94 -13.11
CA TYR A 660 12.06 -26.01 -13.90
C TYR A 660 11.86 -27.37 -13.24
N GLY A 661 11.87 -28.43 -14.03
CA GLY A 661 11.96 -29.79 -13.50
C GLY A 661 13.28 -30.03 -12.74
N PHE A 662 13.33 -31.07 -11.92
CA PHE A 662 14.53 -31.40 -11.13
C PHE A 662 15.77 -31.64 -12.01
N ASP A 663 15.59 -32.25 -13.18
CA ASP A 663 16.66 -32.51 -14.14
C ASP A 663 16.98 -31.33 -15.08
N GLY A 664 16.41 -30.18 -14.87
CA GLY A 664 16.61 -28.99 -15.69
C GLY A 664 15.81 -29.00 -16.99
N GLY A 665 16.43 -28.57 -18.09
CA GLY A 665 15.82 -28.49 -19.42
C GLY A 665 15.03 -27.19 -19.65
N ASP A 666 13.88 -27.28 -20.29
CA ASP A 666 12.99 -26.14 -20.55
C ASP A 666 12.17 -25.76 -19.30
N PRO A 667 11.82 -24.48 -19.13
CA PRO A 667 10.97 -24.07 -18.04
C PRO A 667 9.54 -24.65 -18.17
N LEU A 668 8.99 -25.07 -17.05
CA LEU A 668 7.60 -25.58 -16.98
C LEU A 668 6.58 -24.42 -16.97
N THR A 669 7.00 -23.23 -16.54
CA THR A 669 6.22 -22.00 -16.56
C THR A 669 6.55 -21.23 -17.83
N ARG A 670 5.56 -21.13 -18.76
CA ARG A 670 5.74 -20.53 -20.09
C ARG A 670 4.81 -19.35 -20.33
N GLU A 671 4.24 -18.80 -19.29
CA GLU A 671 3.32 -17.68 -19.36
C GLU A 671 4.02 -16.44 -19.95
N GLU A 672 3.28 -15.65 -20.73
CA GLU A 672 3.77 -14.44 -21.38
C GLU A 672 2.97 -13.21 -20.96
N GLY A 673 3.56 -12.04 -21.15
CA GLY A 673 2.92 -10.75 -20.85
C GLY A 673 2.50 -10.63 -19.41
N GLY A 674 1.32 -10.12 -19.13
CA GLY A 674 0.79 -9.93 -17.78
C GLY A 674 0.63 -11.20 -16.95
N LYS A 675 0.69 -12.37 -17.55
CA LYS A 675 0.60 -13.67 -16.87
C LYS A 675 1.96 -14.19 -16.39
N MET A 676 3.07 -13.54 -16.79
CA MET A 676 4.40 -13.91 -16.32
C MET A 676 4.47 -13.75 -14.80
N ILE A 677 5.21 -14.65 -14.16
CA ILE A 677 5.42 -14.65 -12.72
C ILE A 677 6.40 -13.51 -12.37
N LYS A 678 6.07 -12.67 -11.41
CA LYS A 678 6.98 -11.61 -10.94
C LYS A 678 8.31 -12.19 -10.46
N PRO A 679 9.45 -11.49 -10.62
CA PRO A 679 10.77 -11.98 -10.22
C PRO A 679 10.89 -12.32 -8.73
N ASP A 680 10.15 -11.63 -7.88
CA ASP A 680 10.14 -11.73 -6.42
C ASP A 680 8.88 -12.45 -5.89
N SER A 681 8.08 -13.04 -6.78
CA SER A 681 6.86 -13.76 -6.39
C SER A 681 7.19 -14.90 -5.43
N PRO A 682 6.48 -15.04 -4.29
CA PRO A 682 6.48 -16.26 -3.53
C PRO A 682 5.98 -17.42 -4.40
N VAL A 683 6.68 -18.55 -4.36
CA VAL A 683 6.28 -19.78 -5.05
C VAL A 683 5.86 -20.79 -3.99
N THR A 684 4.54 -20.94 -3.80
CA THR A 684 4.00 -21.83 -2.77
C THR A 684 3.37 -23.08 -3.38
N PRO A 685 3.68 -24.29 -2.88
CA PRO A 685 3.06 -25.53 -3.35
C PRO A 685 1.54 -25.47 -3.16
N LYS A 686 0.79 -25.88 -4.22
CA LYS A 686 -0.66 -25.97 -4.15
C LYS A 686 -1.17 -27.10 -5.07
N GLY A 687 -1.69 -28.17 -4.48
CA GLY A 687 -2.17 -29.35 -5.19
C GLY A 687 -1.09 -30.01 -6.04
N LYS A 688 -1.26 -30.03 -7.37
CA LYS A 688 -0.28 -30.54 -8.34
C LYS A 688 0.53 -29.42 -9.02
N GLY A 689 0.63 -28.25 -8.39
CA GLY A 689 1.30 -27.09 -8.96
C GLY A 689 1.75 -26.11 -7.91
N VAL A 690 1.94 -24.88 -8.32
CA VAL A 690 2.38 -23.76 -7.47
C VAL A 690 1.43 -22.59 -7.59
N SER A 691 1.26 -21.87 -6.48
CA SER A 691 0.55 -20.59 -6.42
C SER A 691 1.59 -19.47 -6.46
N VAL A 692 1.40 -18.53 -7.39
CA VAL A 692 2.38 -17.46 -7.70
C VAL A 692 1.68 -16.14 -8.00
N GLU A 693 2.38 -15.02 -7.80
CA GLU A 693 1.92 -13.70 -8.22
C GLU A 693 2.44 -13.38 -9.63
N CYS A 694 1.54 -12.89 -10.49
CA CYS A 694 1.86 -12.50 -11.85
C CYS A 694 1.92 -10.97 -12.02
N TYR A 695 2.49 -10.50 -13.13
CA TYR A 695 2.63 -9.07 -13.43
C TYR A 695 1.30 -8.32 -13.50
N ASP A 696 0.22 -8.98 -13.93
CA ASP A 696 -1.14 -8.41 -13.90
C ASP A 696 -1.71 -8.34 -12.48
N GLY A 697 -0.88 -8.65 -11.47
CA GLY A 697 -1.17 -8.59 -10.04
C GLY A 697 -2.13 -9.66 -9.55
N ARG A 698 -2.41 -10.70 -10.35
CA ARG A 698 -3.22 -11.84 -9.90
C ARG A 698 -2.34 -12.94 -9.34
N THR A 699 -2.83 -13.58 -8.30
CA THR A 699 -2.30 -14.87 -7.88
C THR A 699 -2.87 -15.94 -8.81
N ARG A 700 -2.01 -16.79 -9.37
CA ARG A 700 -2.37 -17.91 -10.24
C ARG A 700 -1.85 -19.22 -9.69
N ASP A 701 -2.65 -20.26 -9.90
CA ASP A 701 -2.24 -21.64 -9.65
C ASP A 701 -1.77 -22.24 -10.98
N ILE A 702 -0.48 -22.48 -11.09
CA ILE A 702 0.15 -23.06 -12.28
C ILE A 702 0.43 -24.53 -12.00
N LYS A 703 -0.11 -25.41 -12.85
CA LYS A 703 0.14 -26.85 -12.77
C LYS A 703 1.54 -27.16 -13.27
N LEU A 704 2.30 -27.93 -12.51
CA LEU A 704 3.59 -28.49 -12.91
C LEU A 704 3.35 -29.94 -13.33
N ASN A 705 3.47 -30.22 -14.61
CA ASN A 705 3.23 -31.57 -15.16
C ASN A 705 4.51 -32.40 -15.13
#